data_7c73a175f452f28e1837e3d2368a4465
#
_entry.id   7c73a175f452f28e1837e3d2368a4465
#
_cell.length_a   1.000
_cell.length_b   1.000
_cell.length_c   1.000
_cell.angle_alpha   90.00
_cell.angle_beta   90.00
_cell.angle_gamma   90.00
#
_symmetry.space_group_name_H-M   'P 1'
#
loop_
_entity.id
_entity.type
_entity.pdbx_description
1 polymer ?
#
loop_
_entity_poly.entity_id
_entity_poly.type
_entity_poly.pdbx_seq_one_letter_code
_entity_poly.pdbx_strand_id
1 'polypeptide(L)'
;MRLSELKTGEKGVIVKVLGHGGFRKRIVEMGFIKGKTVEVLLNAPLKDPIKYKVLGYEISLRRQEAEMIEVVSEEEAIKLAEETIYHEGLPEDISVKEEEMKRFALGKRRTINVALVGNPNSGKTSLFNLASGAHEHVGNYSGVTVDAKEGYFDFEGYHFRIVDLPGTYSLSAYTPEEIYVRRHIIDETPDVIINVVDSSNLERNLYLTTQLIDMNVRMVVALNIYDELEASGNTLDYHLLSKLFGVPMLPTVSKKNRGLDTLFHVVINLYEGVDFFDKQGNMNPEVLRDLTEWHDSLEDRKHHEEEHLEDYVREHKRTGRVFRHIHINHGPDLEKAIDAVKDEVSKNEFIRHKYSTRFLSIKLLENDLDIESFVRTLPNAEAILSIRDKMAKRVQSTMNEDCESAITDAKYGFISGALKETFTDNHLEQAQTTKVLDAIVTHRIWGYPIFFLFMYLMFEGTFVLGEYPMMGIEWLVGQIGDLIRNNMSEGPLKDMLVDGIVGGVGGVIVFLPNILILYFCISLMEDSGYMARAAFIMDKIMHKMGLHGKSFIPLIMGFGCNVPAIMASRTIENRKSRLITMLVNPLMSCSARLPIYLLLVGAFFPNNASLVLLGIYAIGIFLAVLLARLFSKFLVKGDDTPFVMELPPYRMPTAKSIFRHTWEKGAQYLKKMGGIIMIASIIIWFLGYYPNHDAYETVAEQQENSYIGQLGRAIEPVITPMGFDWKLGIGLISGVGAKELVVSTLGVLYVDDPEADEASLAERIPITPLVAFCYMLFVLIYFPCIAALAAIKQESGSWKWTLFAAGYTTVLAWLISFVVYQIGGLFV
;
A
#
# COMPACT_ATOMS: atom_id res chain seq x y z
N MET A 1 -30.26 12.80 15.39
CA MET A 1 -30.75 11.61 16.10
C MET A 1 -30.42 10.35 15.31
N ARG A 2 -30.47 9.16 15.90
CA ARG A 2 -30.26 7.89 15.18
C ARG A 2 -31.58 7.38 14.61
N LEU A 3 -31.51 6.66 13.50
CA LEU A 3 -32.70 6.07 12.88
C LEU A 3 -33.43 5.11 13.85
N SER A 4 -32.68 4.43 14.74
CA SER A 4 -33.25 3.53 15.76
C SER A 4 -34.04 4.25 16.89
N GLU A 5 -33.93 5.57 16.97
CA GLU A 5 -34.61 6.40 17.98
C GLU A 5 -35.99 6.89 17.49
N LEU A 6 -36.27 6.83 16.19
CA LEU A 6 -37.57 7.15 15.62
C LEU A 6 -38.65 6.16 16.07
N LYS A 7 -39.84 6.66 16.38
CA LYS A 7 -40.98 5.82 16.76
C LYS A 7 -41.77 5.36 15.54
N THR A 8 -42.60 4.35 15.73
CA THR A 8 -43.47 3.83 14.68
C THR A 8 -44.40 4.94 14.16
N GLY A 9 -44.40 5.14 12.85
CA GLY A 9 -45.14 6.21 12.16
C GLY A 9 -44.37 7.53 12.02
N GLU A 10 -43.23 7.68 12.68
CA GLU A 10 -42.39 8.87 12.51
C GLU A 10 -41.55 8.76 11.25
N LYS A 11 -41.33 9.93 10.64
CA LYS A 11 -40.48 10.09 9.45
C LYS A 11 -39.25 10.90 9.80
N GLY A 12 -38.16 10.55 9.17
CA GLY A 12 -36.90 11.29 9.29
C GLY A 12 -36.21 11.41 7.94
N VAL A 13 -35.40 12.43 7.79
CA VAL A 13 -34.54 12.62 6.60
C VAL A 13 -33.15 12.09 6.93
N ILE A 14 -32.61 11.21 6.08
CA ILE A 14 -31.31 10.58 6.28
C ILE A 14 -30.21 11.63 6.06
N VAL A 15 -29.40 11.83 7.11
CA VAL A 15 -28.26 12.75 7.10
C VAL A 15 -27.00 12.01 6.71
N LYS A 16 -26.78 10.82 7.35
CA LYS A 16 -25.56 10.04 7.17
C LYS A 16 -25.79 8.58 7.48
N VAL A 17 -25.10 7.73 6.70
CA VAL A 17 -24.90 6.33 7.03
C VAL A 17 -23.49 6.20 7.59
N LEU A 18 -23.37 5.82 8.84
CA LEU A 18 -22.12 5.52 9.52
C LEU A 18 -21.71 4.08 9.24
N GLY A 19 -20.47 3.71 9.58
CA GLY A 19 -19.92 2.41 9.31
C GLY A 19 -19.13 2.37 8.00
N HIS A 20 -18.42 1.26 7.77
CA HIS A 20 -17.45 1.13 6.68
C HIS A 20 -17.66 -0.16 5.89
N GLY A 21 -17.13 -0.19 4.67
CA GLY A 21 -17.07 -1.40 3.85
C GLY A 21 -18.42 -1.96 3.47
N GLY A 22 -18.57 -3.29 3.57
CA GLY A 22 -19.73 -4.03 3.11
C GLY A 22 -21.06 -3.64 3.77
N PHE A 23 -21.05 -3.15 5.03
CA PHE A 23 -22.26 -2.70 5.72
C PHE A 23 -22.84 -1.46 5.06
N ARG A 24 -22.04 -0.41 4.90
CA ARG A 24 -22.48 0.86 4.30
C ARG A 24 -22.96 0.68 2.87
N LYS A 25 -22.20 -0.12 2.09
CA LYS A 25 -22.57 -0.46 0.71
C LYS A 25 -23.98 -1.10 0.66
N ARG A 26 -24.21 -2.12 1.48
CA ARG A 26 -25.49 -2.82 1.56
C ARG A 26 -26.65 -1.90 1.95
N ILE A 27 -26.45 -1.01 2.93
CA ILE A 27 -27.47 -0.07 3.41
C ILE A 27 -27.80 0.99 2.34
N VAL A 28 -26.78 1.50 1.64
CA VAL A 28 -26.95 2.45 0.51
C VAL A 28 -27.65 1.75 -0.68
N GLU A 29 -27.27 0.50 -1.01
CA GLU A 29 -27.93 -0.30 -2.04
C GLU A 29 -29.41 -0.57 -1.73
N MET A 30 -29.76 -0.67 -0.45
CA MET A 30 -31.16 -0.79 0.01
C MET A 30 -31.94 0.53 -0.05
N GLY A 31 -31.32 1.64 -0.45
CA GLY A 31 -31.99 2.93 -0.62
C GLY A 31 -31.90 3.90 0.55
N PHE A 32 -31.11 3.58 1.57
CA PHE A 32 -30.81 4.52 2.66
C PHE A 32 -29.77 5.54 2.21
N ILE A 33 -30.19 6.46 1.36
CA ILE A 33 -29.35 7.48 0.72
C ILE A 33 -29.55 8.81 1.43
N LYS A 34 -28.48 9.57 1.60
CA LYS A 34 -28.48 10.91 2.19
C LYS A 34 -29.54 11.82 1.53
N GLY A 35 -30.35 12.50 2.37
CA GLY A 35 -31.44 13.40 1.94
C GLY A 35 -32.72 12.69 1.52
N LYS A 36 -32.83 11.37 1.67
CA LYS A 36 -34.10 10.65 1.45
C LYS A 36 -34.87 10.49 2.76
N THR A 37 -36.19 10.57 2.65
CA THR A 37 -37.10 10.36 3.79
C THR A 37 -37.24 8.86 4.07
N VAL A 38 -37.12 8.50 5.32
CA VAL A 38 -37.37 7.16 5.87
C VAL A 38 -38.49 7.21 6.88
N GLU A 39 -39.41 6.27 6.81
CA GLU A 39 -40.53 6.12 7.73
C GLU A 39 -40.42 4.80 8.52
N VAL A 40 -40.66 4.86 9.81
CA VAL A 40 -40.73 3.65 10.65
C VAL A 40 -42.11 3.04 10.58
N LEU A 41 -42.23 1.85 9.97
CA LEU A 41 -43.50 1.16 9.81
C LEU A 41 -43.88 0.34 11.04
N LEU A 42 -42.96 -0.48 11.55
CA LEU A 42 -43.24 -1.43 12.61
C LEU A 42 -41.97 -1.83 13.36
N ASN A 43 -42.09 -1.97 14.69
CA ASN A 43 -41.10 -2.67 15.51
C ASN A 43 -41.54 -4.12 15.73
N ALA A 44 -40.62 -5.09 15.57
CA ALA A 44 -40.90 -6.47 15.93
C ALA A 44 -41.29 -6.62 17.41
N PRO A 45 -41.98 -7.70 17.81
CA PRO A 45 -42.47 -7.88 19.18
C PRO A 45 -41.40 -7.75 20.29
N LEU A 46 -40.14 -8.08 19.95
CA LEU A 46 -38.97 -7.95 20.83
C LEU A 46 -38.20 -6.63 20.61
N LYS A 47 -38.79 -5.67 19.87
CA LYS A 47 -38.19 -4.40 19.47
C LYS A 47 -36.98 -4.50 18.52
N ASP A 48 -36.76 -5.65 17.94
CA ASP A 48 -35.71 -5.92 16.96
C ASP A 48 -36.09 -7.12 16.08
N PRO A 49 -35.99 -7.03 14.72
CA PRO A 49 -35.63 -5.87 13.89
C PRO A 49 -36.75 -4.80 13.80
N ILE A 50 -36.37 -3.65 13.22
CA ILE A 50 -37.31 -2.54 12.95
C ILE A 50 -37.57 -2.49 11.44
N LYS A 51 -38.82 -2.33 11.06
CA LYS A 51 -39.26 -2.25 9.66
C LYS A 51 -39.41 -0.78 9.24
N TYR A 52 -38.72 -0.44 8.17
CA TYR A 52 -38.67 0.90 7.60
C TYR A 52 -39.22 0.92 6.17
N LYS A 53 -39.76 2.07 5.77
CA LYS A 53 -40.09 2.36 4.37
C LYS A 53 -39.14 3.43 3.85
N VAL A 54 -38.40 3.10 2.79
CA VAL A 54 -37.49 4.04 2.13
C VAL A 54 -37.62 3.84 0.61
N LEU A 55 -37.68 4.96 -0.15
CA LEU A 55 -37.91 4.96 -1.61
C LEU A 55 -39.07 4.07 -2.10
N GLY A 56 -40.11 3.93 -1.26
CA GLY A 56 -41.28 3.08 -1.57
C GLY A 56 -41.15 1.60 -1.21
N TYR A 57 -39.95 1.14 -0.81
CA TYR A 57 -39.71 -0.23 -0.42
C TYR A 57 -39.74 -0.42 1.10
N GLU A 58 -40.17 -1.61 1.53
CA GLU A 58 -40.20 -1.99 2.94
C GLU A 58 -38.95 -2.82 3.28
N ILE A 59 -38.14 -2.32 4.21
CA ILE A 59 -36.85 -2.92 4.58
C ILE A 59 -36.79 -3.09 6.09
N SER A 60 -36.28 -4.23 6.55
CA SER A 60 -36.07 -4.50 7.96
C SER A 60 -34.58 -4.41 8.31
N LEU A 61 -34.24 -3.59 9.29
CA LEU A 61 -32.89 -3.47 9.82
C LEU A 61 -32.88 -3.89 11.28
N ARG A 62 -31.79 -4.51 11.72
CA ARG A 62 -31.53 -4.71 13.14
C ARG A 62 -31.32 -3.36 13.82
N ARG A 63 -31.63 -3.27 15.10
CA ARG A 63 -31.49 -2.04 15.85
C ARG A 63 -30.05 -1.48 15.81
N GLN A 64 -29.06 -2.34 15.92
CA GLN A 64 -27.65 -1.98 15.80
C GLN A 64 -27.29 -1.40 14.40
N GLU A 65 -27.90 -1.92 13.34
CA GLU A 65 -27.76 -1.42 11.98
C GLU A 65 -28.43 -0.04 11.82
N ALA A 66 -29.59 0.15 12.40
CA ALA A 66 -30.32 1.42 12.41
C ALA A 66 -29.65 2.50 13.27
N GLU A 67 -28.91 2.12 14.31
CA GLU A 67 -28.06 3.04 15.09
C GLU A 67 -26.91 3.65 14.28
N MET A 68 -26.53 2.99 13.20
CA MET A 68 -25.50 3.48 12.28
C MET A 68 -26.02 4.45 11.22
N ILE A 69 -27.30 4.81 11.26
CA ILE A 69 -27.92 5.77 10.34
C ILE A 69 -28.37 7.02 11.12
N GLU A 70 -27.82 8.16 10.73
CA GLU A 70 -28.19 9.46 11.29
C GLU A 70 -29.34 10.06 10.50
N VAL A 71 -30.36 10.54 11.23
CA VAL A 71 -31.55 11.17 10.65
C VAL A 71 -31.89 12.44 11.41
N VAL A 72 -32.62 13.34 10.74
CA VAL A 72 -33.28 14.52 11.33
C VAL A 72 -34.79 14.27 11.25
N SER A 73 -35.56 14.63 12.28
CA SER A 73 -37.01 14.46 12.22
C SER A 73 -37.62 15.31 11.11
N GLU A 74 -38.66 14.80 10.46
CA GLU A 74 -39.35 15.53 9.39
C GLU A 74 -39.92 16.86 9.90
N GLU A 75 -40.38 16.89 11.16
CA GLU A 75 -40.87 18.10 11.80
C GLU A 75 -39.77 19.15 12.06
N GLU A 76 -38.59 18.72 12.47
CA GLU A 76 -37.42 19.61 12.57
C GLU A 76 -36.95 20.10 11.22
N ALA A 77 -36.94 19.24 10.24
CA ALA A 77 -36.57 19.61 8.86
C ALA A 77 -37.55 20.60 8.26
N ILE A 78 -38.85 20.42 8.48
CA ILE A 78 -39.90 21.34 7.99
C ILE A 78 -39.85 22.69 8.74
N LYS A 79 -39.74 22.70 10.08
CA LYS A 79 -39.64 23.95 10.86
C LYS A 79 -38.47 24.83 10.46
N LEU A 80 -37.43 24.26 10.11
CA LEU A 80 -36.19 24.97 9.73
C LEU A 80 -36.19 25.36 8.27
N ALA A 81 -36.87 24.59 7.39
CA ALA A 81 -37.19 25.04 6.04
C ALA A 81 -38.14 26.25 6.08
N GLU A 82 -39.12 26.26 6.98
CA GLU A 82 -40.05 27.39 7.16
C GLU A 82 -39.38 28.66 7.72
N GLU A 83 -38.41 28.54 8.63
CA GLU A 83 -37.57 29.66 9.08
C GLU A 83 -36.69 30.27 7.98
N THR A 84 -36.31 29.47 6.97
CA THR A 84 -35.49 29.91 5.86
C THR A 84 -36.29 30.54 4.72
N ILE A 85 -37.61 30.23 4.60
CA ILE A 85 -38.53 30.68 3.52
C ILE A 85 -39.06 32.11 3.71
N TYR A 86 -38.81 32.80 4.83
CA TYR A 86 -39.34 34.14 5.08
C TYR A 86 -38.74 35.27 4.22
N HIS A 87 -37.94 34.94 3.19
CA HIS A 87 -37.48 35.88 2.17
C HIS A 87 -37.60 35.31 0.77
N GLU A 88 -38.64 35.86 0.07
CA GLU A 88 -38.93 35.82 -1.38
C GLU A 88 -39.64 34.58 -1.93
N GLY A 89 -40.87 34.86 -2.39
CA GLY A 89 -41.80 33.94 -3.03
C GLY A 89 -41.23 33.24 -4.25
N LEU A 90 -41.17 31.93 -4.18
CA LEU A 90 -41.01 31.05 -5.33
C LEU A 90 -42.07 29.94 -5.27
N PRO A 91 -42.48 29.36 -6.40
CA PRO A 91 -43.61 28.42 -6.48
C PRO A 91 -43.31 27.11 -5.70
N GLU A 92 -44.36 26.60 -5.10
CA GLU A 92 -44.39 25.34 -4.37
C GLU A 92 -44.17 24.13 -5.29
N ASP A 93 -42.91 23.75 -5.48
CA ASP A 93 -42.57 22.51 -6.16
C ASP A 93 -41.94 21.53 -5.15
N ILE A 94 -42.46 20.30 -5.08
CA ILE A 94 -42.06 19.29 -4.09
C ILE A 94 -40.55 18.95 -4.17
N SER A 95 -39.95 19.11 -5.35
CA SER A 95 -38.53 18.95 -5.60
C SER A 95 -37.66 19.97 -4.87
N VAL A 96 -38.14 21.22 -4.70
CA VAL A 96 -37.43 22.30 -4.02
C VAL A 96 -37.37 22.04 -2.50
N LYS A 97 -38.44 21.52 -1.90
CA LYS A 97 -38.47 21.17 -0.46
C LYS A 97 -37.51 20.02 -0.12
N GLU A 98 -37.38 19.05 -1.01
CA GLU A 98 -36.46 17.93 -0.79
C GLU A 98 -34.99 18.37 -0.91
N GLU A 99 -34.66 19.28 -1.79
CA GLU A 99 -33.34 19.87 -1.93
C GLU A 99 -32.96 20.79 -0.77
N GLU A 100 -33.90 21.56 -0.25
CA GLU A 100 -33.74 22.42 0.93
C GLU A 100 -33.59 21.59 2.21
N MET A 101 -34.34 20.50 2.37
CA MET A 101 -34.15 19.55 3.47
C MET A 101 -32.78 18.85 3.42
N LYS A 102 -32.29 18.54 2.23
CA LYS A 102 -30.92 18.00 2.03
C LYS A 102 -29.85 19.00 2.48
N ARG A 103 -29.99 20.27 2.10
CA ARG A 103 -29.07 21.35 2.49
C ARG A 103 -29.03 21.54 4.00
N PHE A 104 -30.22 21.51 4.62
CA PHE A 104 -30.33 21.68 6.06
C PHE A 104 -29.77 20.50 6.85
N ALA A 105 -30.03 19.27 6.41
CA ALA A 105 -29.44 18.07 7.00
C ALA A 105 -27.89 18.09 6.88
N LEU A 106 -27.34 18.75 5.87
CA LEU A 106 -25.90 18.96 5.72
C LEU A 106 -25.35 20.00 6.71
N GLY A 107 -26.06 21.11 6.95
CA GLY A 107 -25.61 22.21 7.81
C GLY A 107 -25.57 21.89 9.32
N LYS A 108 -26.29 20.86 9.80
CA LYS A 108 -26.25 20.42 11.21
C LYS A 108 -25.04 19.52 11.57
N ARG A 109 -24.20 19.16 10.62
CA ARG A 109 -23.17 18.18 10.81
C ARG A 109 -21.79 18.83 10.92
N ARG A 110 -21.11 18.62 12.04
CA ARG A 110 -19.75 19.13 12.26
C ARG A 110 -18.63 18.17 11.83
N THR A 111 -18.95 17.03 11.19
CA THR A 111 -17.94 16.08 10.72
C THR A 111 -17.84 16.08 9.21
N ILE A 112 -16.66 16.36 8.67
CA ILE A 112 -16.37 16.39 7.24
C ILE A 112 -15.54 15.16 6.87
N ASN A 113 -16.01 14.32 5.92
CA ASN A 113 -15.23 13.22 5.40
C ASN A 113 -14.46 13.67 4.17
N VAL A 114 -13.17 13.60 4.23
CA VAL A 114 -12.26 14.01 3.16
C VAL A 114 -11.49 12.80 2.64
N ALA A 115 -11.45 12.63 1.32
CA ALA A 115 -10.57 11.67 0.67
C ALA A 115 -9.40 12.40 -0.01
N LEU A 116 -8.17 11.98 0.30
CA LEU A 116 -6.98 12.42 -0.42
C LEU A 116 -6.76 11.54 -1.64
N VAL A 117 -6.75 12.16 -2.80
CA VAL A 117 -6.47 11.53 -4.10
C VAL A 117 -5.27 12.24 -4.73
N GLY A 118 -4.52 11.56 -5.55
CA GLY A 118 -3.39 12.18 -6.27
C GLY A 118 -2.42 11.14 -6.80
N ASN A 119 -1.54 11.59 -7.67
CA ASN A 119 -0.55 10.74 -8.29
C ASN A 119 0.46 10.19 -7.25
N PRO A 120 1.09 9.05 -7.51
CA PRO A 120 2.25 8.63 -6.75
C PRO A 120 3.30 9.75 -6.67
N ASN A 121 3.90 9.94 -5.50
CA ASN A 121 4.92 10.95 -5.22
C ASN A 121 4.46 12.43 -5.24
N SER A 122 3.18 12.72 -5.36
CA SER A 122 2.66 14.10 -5.26
C SER A 122 2.73 14.71 -3.85
N GLY A 123 3.22 13.94 -2.87
CA GLY A 123 3.32 14.39 -1.47
C GLY A 123 2.03 14.21 -0.66
N LYS A 124 1.09 13.40 -1.15
CA LYS A 124 -0.21 13.11 -0.54
C LYS A 124 -0.10 12.60 0.89
N THR A 125 0.71 11.55 1.14
CA THR A 125 0.96 11.00 2.47
C THR A 125 1.66 12.00 3.40
N SER A 126 2.48 12.91 2.86
CA SER A 126 3.08 13.98 3.66
C SER A 126 2.03 14.98 4.13
N LEU A 127 1.08 15.34 3.28
CA LEU A 127 -0.07 16.17 3.62
C LEU A 127 -0.97 15.49 4.66
N PHE A 128 -1.26 14.21 4.47
CA PHE A 128 -2.02 13.39 5.42
C PHE A 128 -1.37 13.36 6.81
N ASN A 129 -0.08 13.08 6.89
CA ASN A 129 0.65 12.97 8.16
C ASN A 129 0.71 14.31 8.91
N LEU A 130 0.74 15.43 8.19
CA LEU A 130 0.70 16.76 8.80
C LEU A 130 -0.70 17.11 9.34
N ALA A 131 -1.74 16.76 8.60
CA ALA A 131 -3.12 17.04 8.99
C ALA A 131 -3.58 16.15 10.16
N SER A 132 -3.29 14.85 10.12
CA SER A 132 -3.75 13.88 11.13
C SER A 132 -2.89 13.84 12.41
N GLY A 133 -1.68 14.39 12.38
CA GLY A 133 -0.75 14.33 13.52
C GLY A 133 -0.42 12.90 13.92
N ALA A 134 -0.53 12.58 15.23
CA ALA A 134 -0.25 11.25 15.79
C ALA A 134 -1.48 10.30 15.82
N HIS A 135 -2.62 10.69 15.28
CA HIS A 135 -3.88 9.94 15.34
C HIS A 135 -4.16 9.16 14.06
N GLU A 136 -3.31 8.17 13.76
CA GLU A 136 -3.46 7.31 12.57
C GLU A 136 -4.09 5.97 12.92
N HIS A 137 -5.07 5.52 12.12
CA HIS A 137 -5.56 4.14 12.11
C HIS A 137 -5.38 3.54 10.71
N VAL A 138 -4.77 2.35 10.65
CA VAL A 138 -4.68 1.59 9.40
C VAL A 138 -5.94 0.75 9.24
N GLY A 139 -6.77 1.09 8.27
CA GLY A 139 -7.97 0.34 7.92
C GLY A 139 -7.66 -0.72 6.87
N ASN A 140 -7.80 -2.01 7.20
CA ASN A 140 -7.79 -3.10 6.22
C ASN A 140 -9.21 -3.30 5.69
N TYR A 141 -9.45 -2.97 4.43
CA TYR A 141 -10.73 -3.24 3.78
C TYR A 141 -10.76 -4.66 3.20
N SER A 142 -11.84 -5.41 3.50
CA SER A 142 -11.98 -6.79 3.05
C SER A 142 -12.12 -6.86 1.53
N GLY A 143 -11.20 -7.58 0.89
CA GLY A 143 -11.28 -7.92 -0.55
C GLY A 143 -10.18 -7.37 -1.44
N VAL A 144 -9.39 -6.41 -0.98
CA VAL A 144 -8.22 -5.87 -1.72
C VAL A 144 -7.06 -5.69 -0.74
N THR A 145 -5.87 -6.14 -1.10
CA THR A 145 -4.62 -5.99 -0.32
C THR A 145 -4.05 -4.55 -0.46
N VAL A 146 -4.89 -3.54 -0.26
CA VAL A 146 -4.48 -2.13 -0.35
C VAL A 146 -4.78 -1.46 0.98
N ASP A 147 -3.73 -0.95 1.62
CA ASP A 147 -3.83 -0.25 2.90
C ASP A 147 -4.21 1.22 2.65
N ALA A 148 -5.42 1.63 3.04
CA ALA A 148 -5.77 3.04 3.18
C ALA A 148 -5.56 3.46 4.65
N LYS A 149 -4.98 4.63 4.87
CA LYS A 149 -4.80 5.20 6.19
C LYS A 149 -5.92 6.17 6.49
N GLU A 150 -6.47 6.09 7.70
CA GLU A 150 -7.46 7.04 8.20
C GLU A 150 -6.87 7.89 9.33
N GLY A 151 -7.16 9.18 9.30
CA GLY A 151 -6.75 10.12 10.33
C GLY A 151 -7.89 11.03 10.73
N TYR A 152 -7.81 11.58 11.94
CA TYR A 152 -8.82 12.46 12.50
C TYR A 152 -8.16 13.70 13.09
N PHE A 153 -8.76 14.88 12.87
CA PHE A 153 -8.32 16.12 13.48
C PHE A 153 -9.47 17.14 13.53
N ASP A 154 -9.32 18.13 14.39
CA ASP A 154 -10.28 19.23 14.52
C ASP A 154 -9.68 20.50 13.92
N PHE A 155 -10.50 21.25 13.15
CA PHE A 155 -10.12 22.51 12.55
C PHE A 155 -11.34 23.40 12.43
N GLU A 156 -11.26 24.63 12.90
CA GLU A 156 -12.36 25.64 12.89
C GLU A 156 -13.71 25.11 13.37
N GLY A 157 -13.71 24.31 14.43
CA GLY A 157 -14.93 23.74 15.02
C GLY A 157 -15.56 22.59 14.25
N TYR A 158 -14.90 22.11 13.18
CA TYR A 158 -15.27 20.91 12.42
C TYR A 158 -14.36 19.74 12.76
N HIS A 159 -14.96 18.56 12.85
CA HIS A 159 -14.23 17.31 13.01
C HIS A 159 -13.97 16.70 11.63
N PHE A 160 -12.71 16.63 11.23
CA PHE A 160 -12.29 16.06 9.95
C PHE A 160 -11.98 14.57 10.09
N ARG A 161 -12.56 13.76 9.21
CA ARG A 161 -12.09 12.40 8.93
C ARG A 161 -11.41 12.41 7.57
N ILE A 162 -10.11 12.24 7.56
CA ILE A 162 -9.30 12.23 6.33
C ILE A 162 -8.84 10.81 6.01
N VAL A 163 -8.96 10.42 4.74
CA VAL A 163 -8.56 9.10 4.26
C VAL A 163 -7.49 9.26 3.18
N ASP A 164 -6.28 8.73 3.42
CA ASP A 164 -5.21 8.68 2.43
C ASP A 164 -5.41 7.49 1.50
N LEU A 165 -5.86 7.76 0.26
CA LEU A 165 -6.06 6.74 -0.76
C LEU A 165 -4.74 6.44 -1.48
N PRO A 166 -4.55 5.24 -2.03
CA PRO A 166 -3.38 4.90 -2.83
C PRO A 166 -3.11 5.91 -3.94
N GLY A 167 -1.84 6.13 -4.25
CA GLY A 167 -1.47 6.96 -5.38
C GLY A 167 -1.89 6.34 -6.70
N THR A 168 -2.55 7.11 -7.56
CA THR A 168 -3.02 6.64 -8.86
C THR A 168 -2.84 7.72 -9.92
N TYR A 169 -2.54 7.31 -11.15
CA TYR A 169 -2.41 8.23 -12.29
C TYR A 169 -3.74 8.42 -13.03
N SER A 170 -4.63 7.45 -12.91
CA SER A 170 -5.95 7.48 -13.53
C SER A 170 -6.98 6.73 -12.69
N LEU A 171 -8.26 6.85 -13.03
CA LEU A 171 -9.36 6.09 -12.45
C LEU A 171 -9.82 4.96 -13.39
N SER A 172 -8.91 4.45 -14.22
CA SER A 172 -9.16 3.31 -15.10
C SER A 172 -9.03 1.99 -14.32
N ALA A 173 -9.55 0.89 -14.86
CA ALA A 173 -9.58 -0.40 -14.14
C ALA A 173 -8.36 -1.28 -14.43
N TYR A 174 -7.18 -0.69 -14.63
CA TYR A 174 -5.97 -1.46 -14.96
C TYR A 174 -5.24 -2.00 -13.73
N THR A 175 -5.21 -1.23 -12.63
CA THR A 175 -4.53 -1.65 -11.40
C THR A 175 -5.53 -1.81 -10.25
N PRO A 176 -5.24 -2.69 -9.26
CA PRO A 176 -6.07 -2.83 -8.07
C PRO A 176 -6.22 -1.52 -7.28
N GLU A 177 -5.18 -0.69 -7.27
CA GLU A 177 -5.13 0.60 -6.63
C GLU A 177 -6.11 1.59 -7.29
N GLU A 178 -6.12 1.64 -8.62
CA GLU A 178 -7.06 2.48 -9.40
C GLU A 178 -8.51 2.08 -9.18
N ILE A 179 -8.79 0.76 -9.22
CA ILE A 179 -10.12 0.22 -8.92
C ILE A 179 -10.54 0.57 -7.48
N TYR A 180 -9.61 0.47 -6.54
CA TYR A 180 -9.88 0.78 -5.13
C TYR A 180 -10.23 2.26 -4.94
N VAL A 181 -9.41 3.19 -5.47
CA VAL A 181 -9.66 4.65 -5.40
C VAL A 181 -11.02 4.98 -6.01
N ARG A 182 -11.32 4.46 -7.20
CA ARG A 182 -12.60 4.66 -7.87
C ARG A 182 -13.78 4.17 -7.04
N ARG A 183 -13.71 2.94 -6.52
CA ARG A 183 -14.76 2.36 -5.68
C ARG A 183 -14.93 3.12 -4.37
N HIS A 184 -13.85 3.55 -3.76
CA HIS A 184 -13.92 4.35 -2.54
C HIS A 184 -14.68 5.66 -2.78
N ILE A 185 -14.39 6.37 -3.87
CA ILE A 185 -15.09 7.61 -4.23
C ILE A 185 -16.59 7.36 -4.47
N ILE A 186 -16.93 6.27 -5.16
CA ILE A 186 -18.33 5.95 -5.54
C ILE A 186 -19.12 5.39 -4.33
N ASP A 187 -18.53 4.48 -3.57
CA ASP A 187 -19.23 3.73 -2.51
C ASP A 187 -19.21 4.48 -1.16
N GLU A 188 -18.09 5.12 -0.79
CA GLU A 188 -17.97 5.89 0.44
C GLU A 188 -18.45 7.34 0.31
N THR A 189 -18.56 7.84 -0.91
CA THR A 189 -19.08 9.20 -1.22
C THR A 189 -18.51 10.25 -0.25
N PRO A 190 -17.20 10.55 -0.26
CA PRO A 190 -16.61 11.57 0.60
C PRO A 190 -17.30 12.92 0.40
N ASP A 191 -17.37 13.74 1.45
CA ASP A 191 -18.00 15.06 1.37
C ASP A 191 -17.22 15.99 0.45
N VAL A 192 -15.87 15.95 0.54
CA VAL A 192 -14.95 16.71 -0.32
C VAL A 192 -13.73 15.83 -0.65
N ILE A 193 -13.24 15.96 -1.87
CA ILE A 193 -11.98 15.33 -2.30
C ILE A 193 -10.90 16.40 -2.36
N ILE A 194 -9.75 16.13 -1.74
CA ILE A 194 -8.53 16.89 -1.95
C ILE A 194 -7.68 16.13 -2.98
N ASN A 195 -7.56 16.69 -4.16
CA ASN A 195 -6.67 16.16 -5.20
C ASN A 195 -5.28 16.78 -5.07
N VAL A 196 -4.29 16.00 -4.67
CA VAL A 196 -2.91 16.46 -4.44
C VAL A 196 -2.12 16.32 -5.74
N VAL A 197 -1.75 17.44 -6.32
CA VAL A 197 -1.06 17.58 -7.60
C VAL A 197 0.39 18.01 -7.36
N ASP A 198 1.32 17.36 -7.99
CA ASP A 198 2.74 17.77 -8.00
C ASP A 198 2.91 18.95 -8.97
N SER A 199 3.21 20.14 -8.42
CA SER A 199 3.36 21.37 -9.19
C SER A 199 4.57 21.36 -10.12
N SER A 200 5.54 20.47 -9.91
CA SER A 200 6.68 20.31 -10.80
C SER A 200 6.36 19.51 -12.07
N ASN A 201 5.21 18.80 -12.11
CA ASN A 201 4.77 17.96 -13.21
C ASN A 201 3.26 18.10 -13.48
N LEU A 202 2.82 19.31 -13.75
CA LEU A 202 1.39 19.67 -13.84
C LEU A 202 0.65 18.89 -14.92
N GLU A 203 1.18 18.83 -16.14
CA GLU A 203 0.47 18.26 -17.31
C GLU A 203 -0.04 16.84 -17.03
N ARG A 204 0.82 16.01 -16.48
CA ARG A 204 0.47 14.63 -16.15
C ARG A 204 -0.44 14.51 -14.93
N ASN A 205 -0.18 15.32 -13.90
CA ASN A 205 -0.95 15.25 -12.65
C ASN A 205 -2.38 15.76 -12.83
N LEU A 206 -2.59 16.75 -13.70
CA LEU A 206 -3.91 17.30 -14.02
C LEU A 206 -4.81 16.31 -14.78
N TYR A 207 -4.25 15.24 -15.37
CA TYR A 207 -5.06 14.22 -16.03
C TYR A 207 -6.05 13.55 -15.06
N LEU A 208 -5.59 13.20 -13.86
CA LEU A 208 -6.46 12.66 -12.81
C LEU A 208 -7.53 13.69 -12.39
N THR A 209 -7.18 14.99 -12.34
CA THR A 209 -8.12 16.07 -12.07
C THR A 209 -9.26 16.07 -13.09
N THR A 210 -8.96 15.88 -14.39
CA THR A 210 -9.99 15.82 -15.44
C THR A 210 -10.96 14.66 -15.25
N GLN A 211 -10.49 13.52 -14.78
CA GLN A 211 -11.34 12.35 -14.51
C GLN A 211 -12.22 12.55 -13.27
N LEU A 212 -11.71 13.22 -12.24
CA LEU A 212 -12.50 13.61 -11.06
C LEU A 212 -13.60 14.63 -11.42
N ILE A 213 -13.33 15.55 -12.35
CA ILE A 213 -14.34 16.45 -12.90
C ILE A 213 -15.47 15.66 -13.59
N ASP A 214 -15.12 14.66 -14.41
CA ASP A 214 -16.10 13.79 -15.08
C ASP A 214 -16.96 13.01 -14.06
N MET A 215 -16.39 12.62 -12.90
CA MET A 215 -17.14 11.99 -11.80
C MET A 215 -18.12 12.93 -11.09
N ASN A 216 -18.02 14.22 -11.33
CA ASN A 216 -18.86 15.24 -10.73
C ASN A 216 -18.81 15.25 -9.19
N VAL A 217 -17.62 15.19 -8.64
CA VAL A 217 -17.37 15.20 -7.19
C VAL A 217 -16.95 16.60 -6.72
N ARG A 218 -17.29 16.94 -5.48
CA ARG A 218 -16.79 18.16 -4.85
C ARG A 218 -15.32 18.00 -4.56
N MET A 219 -14.47 18.86 -5.11
CA MET A 219 -13.05 18.77 -4.90
C MET A 219 -12.35 20.12 -4.85
N VAL A 220 -11.20 20.11 -4.18
CA VAL A 220 -10.17 21.16 -4.23
C VAL A 220 -8.87 20.54 -4.69
N VAL A 221 -8.08 21.28 -5.44
CA VAL A 221 -6.76 20.86 -5.90
C VAL A 221 -5.70 21.51 -5.02
N ALA A 222 -4.91 20.68 -4.33
CA ALA A 222 -3.72 21.13 -3.62
C ALA A 222 -2.51 21.05 -4.57
N LEU A 223 -2.04 22.18 -5.06
CA LEU A 223 -0.82 22.31 -5.86
C LEU A 223 0.38 22.19 -4.94
N ASN A 224 0.76 20.95 -4.64
CA ASN A 224 1.81 20.65 -3.67
C ASN A 224 3.21 20.69 -4.31
N ILE A 225 4.24 20.73 -3.46
CA ILE A 225 5.63 20.86 -3.90
C ILE A 225 5.83 22.20 -4.65
N TYR A 226 5.03 23.19 -4.31
CA TYR A 226 5.01 24.49 -4.99
C TYR A 226 6.34 25.24 -4.84
N ASP A 227 7.09 24.99 -3.78
CA ASP A 227 8.45 25.54 -3.56
C ASP A 227 9.48 25.04 -4.60
N GLU A 228 9.30 23.86 -5.18
CA GLU A 228 10.17 23.39 -6.27
C GLU A 228 9.82 24.11 -7.58
N LEU A 229 8.55 24.41 -7.82
CA LEU A 229 8.13 25.24 -8.96
C LEU A 229 8.69 26.67 -8.84
N GLU A 230 8.56 27.30 -7.65
CA GLU A 230 9.14 28.62 -7.38
C GLU A 230 10.68 28.61 -7.54
N ALA A 231 11.35 27.57 -7.02
CA ALA A 231 12.80 27.41 -7.10
C ALA A 231 13.31 27.16 -8.53
N SER A 232 12.50 26.59 -9.42
CA SER A 232 12.83 26.43 -10.85
C SER A 232 12.76 27.76 -11.63
N GLY A 233 12.26 28.83 -11.00
CA GLY A 233 12.01 30.11 -11.65
C GLY A 233 10.78 30.15 -12.54
N ASN A 234 10.00 29.06 -12.56
CA ASN A 234 8.76 28.99 -13.29
C ASN A 234 7.64 29.72 -12.55
N THR A 235 6.69 30.27 -13.29
CA THR A 235 5.54 30.97 -12.72
C THR A 235 4.25 30.30 -13.18
N LEU A 236 3.29 30.19 -12.25
CA LEU A 236 1.98 29.60 -12.51
C LEU A 236 0.88 30.54 -12.03
N ASP A 237 0.03 31.00 -12.94
CA ASP A 237 -1.22 31.65 -12.56
C ASP A 237 -2.26 30.62 -12.17
N TYR A 238 -2.23 30.20 -10.90
CA TYR A 238 -3.15 29.20 -10.37
C TYR A 238 -4.59 29.72 -10.25
N HIS A 239 -4.81 31.03 -10.22
CA HIS A 239 -6.15 31.62 -10.24
C HIS A 239 -6.82 31.45 -11.61
N LEU A 240 -6.08 31.74 -12.69
CA LEU A 240 -6.58 31.51 -14.04
C LEU A 240 -6.73 30.00 -14.31
N LEU A 241 -5.80 29.17 -13.82
CA LEU A 241 -5.91 27.72 -13.94
C LEU A 241 -7.16 27.18 -13.20
N SER A 242 -7.45 27.68 -11.99
CA SER A 242 -8.68 27.37 -11.26
C SER A 242 -9.93 27.72 -12.05
N LYS A 243 -9.93 28.88 -12.71
CA LYS A 243 -11.03 29.33 -13.56
C LYS A 243 -11.23 28.41 -14.77
N LEU A 244 -10.17 28.01 -15.46
CA LEU A 244 -10.22 27.14 -16.62
C LEU A 244 -10.73 25.73 -16.29
N PHE A 245 -10.35 25.19 -15.13
CA PHE A 245 -10.82 23.89 -14.66
C PHE A 245 -12.14 23.95 -13.88
N GLY A 246 -12.55 25.14 -13.42
CA GLY A 246 -13.75 25.33 -12.58
C GLY A 246 -13.66 24.65 -11.20
N VAL A 247 -12.45 24.51 -10.71
CA VAL A 247 -12.13 23.86 -9.43
C VAL A 247 -11.15 24.72 -8.66
N PRO A 248 -11.37 25.00 -7.35
CA PRO A 248 -10.41 25.75 -6.55
C PRO A 248 -9.04 25.06 -6.54
N MET A 249 -7.99 25.81 -6.83
CA MET A 249 -6.60 25.33 -6.82
C MET A 249 -5.76 26.22 -5.91
N LEU A 250 -5.02 25.61 -5.00
CA LEU A 250 -4.26 26.33 -3.96
C LEU A 250 -2.82 25.82 -3.89
N PRO A 251 -1.82 26.74 -3.84
CA PRO A 251 -0.44 26.34 -3.64
C PRO A 251 -0.23 25.80 -2.23
N THR A 252 0.43 24.65 -2.11
CA THR A 252 0.76 24.03 -0.84
C THR A 252 2.20 23.52 -0.82
N VAL A 253 2.83 23.55 0.35
CA VAL A 253 4.16 22.97 0.60
C VAL A 253 4.08 22.13 1.85
N SER A 254 3.68 20.87 1.69
CA SER A 254 3.45 19.94 2.81
C SER A 254 4.67 19.79 3.71
N LYS A 255 5.91 19.78 3.17
CA LYS A 255 7.13 19.69 3.98
C LYS A 255 7.34 20.87 4.94
N LYS A 256 6.81 22.06 4.60
CA LYS A 256 6.98 23.31 5.36
C LYS A 256 5.70 23.77 6.07
N ASN A 257 4.64 22.98 6.01
CA ASN A 257 3.31 23.34 6.55
C ASN A 257 2.76 24.67 6.01
N ARG A 258 3.05 24.99 4.72
CA ARG A 258 2.58 26.22 4.07
C ARG A 258 1.34 25.92 3.25
N GLY A 259 0.27 26.71 3.43
CA GLY A 259 -0.97 26.63 2.66
C GLY A 259 -1.96 25.54 3.08
N LEU A 260 -1.69 24.78 4.17
CA LEU A 260 -2.60 23.73 4.62
C LEU A 260 -3.84 24.31 5.31
N ASP A 261 -3.67 25.31 6.14
CA ASP A 261 -4.79 25.93 6.86
C ASP A 261 -5.77 26.55 5.85
N THR A 262 -5.26 27.27 4.84
CA THR A 262 -6.07 27.80 3.73
C THR A 262 -6.78 26.69 2.96
N LEU A 263 -6.11 25.55 2.74
CA LEU A 263 -6.69 24.38 2.06
C LEU A 263 -7.89 23.83 2.85
N PHE A 264 -7.76 23.66 4.17
CA PHE A 264 -8.85 23.14 4.99
C PHE A 264 -9.98 24.13 5.16
N HIS A 265 -9.70 25.43 5.20
CA HIS A 265 -10.70 26.48 5.16
C HIS A 265 -11.53 26.41 3.86
N VAL A 266 -10.88 26.26 2.71
CA VAL A 266 -11.57 26.05 1.42
C VAL A 266 -12.40 24.75 1.41
N VAL A 267 -11.93 23.67 2.08
CA VAL A 267 -12.71 22.44 2.23
C VAL A 267 -14.00 22.69 3.02
N ILE A 268 -13.93 23.48 4.09
CA ILE A 268 -15.12 23.88 4.86
C ILE A 268 -16.08 24.67 3.97
N ASN A 269 -15.59 25.67 3.25
CA ASN A 269 -16.42 26.48 2.34
C ASN A 269 -17.10 25.63 1.27
N LEU A 270 -16.39 24.67 0.66
CA LEU A 270 -16.97 23.70 -0.28
C LEU A 270 -18.02 22.80 0.39
N TYR A 271 -17.77 22.37 1.64
CA TYR A 271 -18.71 21.56 2.40
C TYR A 271 -19.98 22.34 2.72
N GLU A 272 -19.87 23.61 3.11
CA GLU A 272 -20.98 24.52 3.38
C GLU A 272 -21.74 24.95 2.11
N GLY A 273 -21.20 24.66 0.92
CA GLY A 273 -21.84 24.96 -0.34
C GLY A 273 -21.61 26.39 -0.85
N VAL A 274 -20.50 27.01 -0.46
CA VAL A 274 -20.09 28.33 -0.97
C VAL A 274 -19.68 28.21 -2.44
N ASP A 275 -20.23 29.08 -3.30
CA ASP A 275 -19.91 29.13 -4.73
C ASP A 275 -18.60 29.89 -4.96
N PHE A 276 -17.56 29.18 -5.38
CA PHE A 276 -16.23 29.75 -5.66
C PHE A 276 -16.17 30.54 -6.95
N PHE A 277 -17.09 30.30 -7.87
CA PHE A 277 -17.13 30.96 -9.19
C PHE A 277 -18.48 31.60 -9.43
N ASP A 278 -18.47 32.80 -10.04
CA ASP A 278 -19.68 33.50 -10.50
C ASP A 278 -20.30 32.84 -11.75
N LYS A 279 -21.45 33.34 -12.21
CA LYS A 279 -22.12 32.82 -13.43
C LYS A 279 -21.28 32.99 -14.70
N GLN A 280 -20.27 33.83 -14.68
CA GLN A 280 -19.37 34.12 -15.81
C GLN A 280 -18.08 33.30 -15.70
N GLY A 281 -17.92 32.53 -14.61
CA GLY A 281 -16.76 31.66 -14.35
C GLY A 281 -15.57 32.39 -13.76
N ASN A 282 -15.72 33.64 -13.30
CA ASN A 282 -14.69 34.31 -12.54
C ASN A 282 -14.75 33.85 -11.07
N MET A 283 -13.60 33.87 -10.37
CA MET A 283 -13.59 33.60 -8.93
C MET A 283 -14.44 34.68 -8.22
N ASN A 284 -15.32 34.24 -7.32
CA ASN A 284 -16.22 35.17 -6.62
C ASN A 284 -15.38 36.17 -5.82
N PRO A 285 -15.51 37.49 -6.03
CA PRO A 285 -14.73 38.52 -5.36
C PRO A 285 -14.86 38.47 -3.82
N GLU A 286 -16.04 38.06 -3.33
CA GLU A 286 -16.27 37.89 -1.89
C GLU A 286 -15.43 36.76 -1.32
N VAL A 287 -15.38 35.60 -1.98
CA VAL A 287 -14.55 34.45 -1.59
C VAL A 287 -13.07 34.81 -1.70
N LEU A 288 -12.67 35.53 -2.76
CA LEU A 288 -11.28 35.93 -2.92
C LEU A 288 -10.83 36.89 -1.81
N ARG A 289 -11.70 37.87 -1.46
CA ARG A 289 -11.41 38.79 -0.35
C ARG A 289 -11.36 38.04 0.98
N ASP A 290 -12.26 37.13 1.21
CA ASP A 290 -12.35 36.29 2.40
C ASP A 290 -11.09 35.44 2.59
N LEU A 291 -10.64 34.79 1.52
CA LEU A 291 -9.38 34.04 1.54
C LEU A 291 -8.16 34.93 1.80
N THR A 292 -8.16 36.16 1.28
CA THR A 292 -7.05 37.11 1.48
C THR A 292 -7.05 37.64 2.91
N GLU A 293 -8.19 38.09 3.41
CA GLU A 293 -8.37 38.57 4.79
C GLU A 293 -8.09 37.48 5.81
N TRP A 294 -8.48 36.21 5.51
CA TRP A 294 -8.18 35.07 6.36
C TRP A 294 -6.67 34.75 6.37
N HIS A 295 -6.01 34.83 5.21
CA HIS A 295 -4.57 34.62 5.10
C HIS A 295 -3.77 35.68 5.87
N ASP A 296 -4.14 36.95 5.72
CA ASP A 296 -3.51 38.08 6.43
C ASP A 296 -3.75 37.98 7.96
N SER A 297 -4.93 37.52 8.38
CA SER A 297 -5.24 37.29 9.80
C SER A 297 -4.46 36.14 10.44
N LEU A 298 -3.96 35.18 9.66
CA LEU A 298 -3.11 34.10 10.18
C LEU A 298 -1.74 34.60 10.62
N GLU A 299 -1.19 35.65 10.00
CA GLU A 299 0.05 36.26 10.43
C GLU A 299 -0.13 37.02 11.78
N ASP A 300 -1.33 37.60 11.99
CA ASP A 300 -1.66 38.32 13.23
C ASP A 300 -2.18 37.43 14.37
N ARG A 301 -2.85 36.28 14.05
CA ARG A 301 -3.46 35.37 15.05
C ARG A 301 -2.46 34.59 15.92
N LYS A 302 -1.18 34.66 15.68
CA LYS A 302 -0.20 34.12 16.64
C LYS A 302 -0.25 34.82 18.01
N HIS A 303 -1.16 35.80 18.17
CA HIS A 303 -1.26 36.61 19.42
C HIS A 303 -2.69 36.77 20.02
N HIS A 304 -3.80 36.31 19.40
CA HIS A 304 -5.13 36.45 20.02
C HIS A 304 -6.06 35.26 19.74
N GLU A 305 -6.54 34.62 20.81
CA GLU A 305 -7.48 33.50 20.81
C GLU A 305 -8.96 33.95 21.01
N GLU A 306 -9.88 33.30 20.29
CA GLU A 306 -11.23 32.85 20.66
C GLU A 306 -12.49 33.72 20.54
N GLU A 307 -12.54 35.00 20.22
CA GLU A 307 -13.83 35.75 20.44
C GLU A 307 -14.69 36.07 19.19
N HIS A 308 -14.27 35.82 17.95
CA HIS A 308 -15.00 36.28 16.75
C HIS A 308 -15.57 35.22 15.79
N LEU A 309 -15.56 33.95 16.16
CA LEU A 309 -15.95 32.87 15.23
C LEU A 309 -17.47 32.72 15.02
N GLU A 310 -18.27 33.06 16.03
CA GLU A 310 -19.73 32.84 15.96
C GLU A 310 -20.48 33.87 15.08
N ASP A 311 -19.96 35.06 14.94
CA ASP A 311 -20.61 36.12 14.15
C ASP A 311 -20.32 35.97 12.64
N TYR A 312 -19.15 35.48 12.27
CA TYR A 312 -18.74 35.27 10.90
C TYR A 312 -19.58 34.19 10.18
N VAL A 313 -19.93 33.11 10.88
CA VAL A 313 -20.75 31.99 10.35
C VAL A 313 -22.21 32.43 10.11
N ARG A 314 -22.70 33.48 10.83
CA ARG A 314 -24.06 33.98 10.67
C ARG A 314 -24.26 34.86 9.44
N GLU A 315 -23.23 35.59 8.99
CA GLU A 315 -23.41 36.60 7.93
C GLU A 315 -23.30 36.00 6.52
N HIS A 316 -22.63 34.86 6.33
CA HIS A 316 -22.38 34.27 5.01
C HIS A 316 -23.34 33.12 4.62
N LYS A 317 -24.46 32.93 5.34
CA LYS A 317 -25.51 31.94 5.01
C LYS A 317 -26.41 32.32 3.83
N ARG A 318 -25.91 33.04 2.86
CA ARG A 318 -26.72 33.47 1.71
C ARG A 318 -26.25 32.85 0.40
N THR A 319 -27.25 32.30 -0.27
CA THR A 319 -27.37 31.86 -1.65
C THR A 319 -27.05 30.39 -1.91
N GLY A 320 -28.11 29.58 -1.85
CA GLY A 320 -28.12 28.30 -2.53
C GLY A 320 -28.03 28.46 -4.03
N ARG A 321 -26.91 28.10 -4.61
CA ARG A 321 -26.79 27.99 -6.04
C ARG A 321 -25.97 26.77 -6.47
N VAL A 322 -26.42 26.24 -7.57
CA VAL A 322 -25.98 25.09 -8.34
C VAL A 322 -24.50 25.22 -8.64
N PHE A 323 -23.75 24.18 -8.32
CA PHE A 323 -22.37 24.02 -8.81
C PHE A 323 -22.37 24.17 -10.33
N ARG A 324 -21.54 25.07 -10.85
CA ARG A 324 -21.30 25.16 -12.28
C ARG A 324 -20.48 23.95 -12.68
N HIS A 325 -21.13 22.95 -13.26
CA HIS A 325 -20.45 21.79 -13.83
C HIS A 325 -19.69 22.25 -15.08
N ILE A 326 -18.37 22.49 -14.92
CA ILE A 326 -17.49 22.61 -16.06
C ILE A 326 -17.25 21.18 -16.54
N HIS A 327 -17.72 20.91 -17.76
CA HIS A 327 -17.40 19.68 -18.45
C HIS A 327 -16.23 19.95 -19.40
N ILE A 328 -15.25 19.05 -19.40
CA ILE A 328 -14.20 19.09 -20.40
C ILE A 328 -14.84 18.77 -21.74
N ASN A 329 -14.66 19.67 -22.71
CA ASN A 329 -15.17 19.49 -24.07
C ASN A 329 -14.19 18.60 -24.85
N HIS A 330 -14.63 17.41 -25.25
CA HIS A 330 -13.82 16.44 -26.00
C HIS A 330 -13.91 16.65 -27.52
N GLY A 331 -14.56 17.69 -27.95
CA GLY A 331 -14.82 17.94 -29.37
C GLY A 331 -16.19 17.42 -29.86
N PRO A 332 -16.70 17.94 -30.97
CA PRO A 332 -18.11 17.77 -31.35
C PRO A 332 -18.51 16.31 -31.65
N ASP A 333 -17.61 15.48 -32.14
CA ASP A 333 -17.93 14.08 -32.49
C ASP A 333 -17.89 13.16 -31.27
N LEU A 334 -16.95 13.37 -30.36
CA LEU A 334 -16.89 12.63 -29.09
C LEU A 334 -18.03 13.05 -28.16
N GLU A 335 -18.36 14.35 -28.06
CA GLU A 335 -19.48 14.81 -27.25
C GLU A 335 -20.80 14.20 -27.70
N LYS A 336 -21.06 14.11 -29.03
CA LYS A 336 -22.25 13.43 -29.56
C LYS A 336 -22.28 11.95 -29.17
N ALA A 337 -21.13 11.29 -29.15
CA ALA A 337 -21.06 9.90 -28.75
C ALA A 337 -21.31 9.74 -27.24
N ILE A 338 -20.70 10.61 -26.43
CA ILE A 338 -20.88 10.64 -24.98
C ILE A 338 -22.35 10.92 -24.63
N ASP A 339 -22.97 11.93 -25.23
CA ASP A 339 -24.37 12.30 -24.98
C ASP A 339 -25.33 11.17 -25.39
N ALA A 340 -25.11 10.51 -26.51
CA ALA A 340 -25.96 9.40 -26.95
C ALA A 340 -25.93 8.21 -25.97
N VAL A 341 -24.77 7.90 -25.44
CA VAL A 341 -24.62 6.83 -24.41
C VAL A 341 -25.20 7.31 -23.08
N LYS A 342 -24.96 8.56 -22.69
CA LYS A 342 -25.46 9.18 -21.46
C LYS A 342 -27.00 9.20 -21.41
N ASP A 343 -27.66 9.53 -22.52
CA ASP A 343 -29.11 9.55 -22.61
C ASP A 343 -29.70 8.16 -22.33
N GLU A 344 -29.09 7.10 -22.82
CA GLU A 344 -29.55 5.72 -22.56
C GLU A 344 -29.24 5.27 -21.14
N VAL A 345 -28.05 5.59 -20.62
CA VAL A 345 -27.65 5.31 -19.24
C VAL A 345 -28.58 6.03 -18.25
N SER A 346 -28.96 7.27 -18.56
CA SER A 346 -29.82 8.13 -17.72
C SER A 346 -31.25 7.64 -17.57
N LYS A 347 -31.74 6.74 -18.44
CA LYS A 347 -33.06 6.11 -18.31
C LYS A 347 -33.19 5.23 -17.07
N ASN A 348 -32.08 4.78 -16.52
CA ASN A 348 -32.06 4.00 -15.30
C ASN A 348 -31.96 4.94 -14.08
N GLU A 349 -33.03 5.03 -13.28
CA GLU A 349 -33.08 5.89 -12.09
C GLU A 349 -32.02 5.56 -11.03
N PHE A 350 -31.73 4.27 -10.83
CA PHE A 350 -30.68 3.85 -9.90
C PHE A 350 -29.31 4.44 -10.25
N ILE A 351 -28.97 4.40 -11.55
CA ILE A 351 -27.69 4.97 -12.01
C ILE A 351 -27.69 6.48 -11.81
N ARG A 352 -28.76 7.15 -12.19
CA ARG A 352 -28.87 8.62 -12.14
C ARG A 352 -28.68 9.18 -10.74
N HIS A 353 -29.06 8.42 -9.70
CA HIS A 353 -28.90 8.83 -8.31
C HIS A 353 -27.53 8.47 -7.69
N LYS A 354 -26.89 7.43 -8.17
CA LYS A 354 -25.65 6.91 -7.54
C LYS A 354 -24.38 7.29 -8.31
N TYR A 355 -24.46 7.42 -9.61
CA TYR A 355 -23.28 7.59 -10.49
C TYR A 355 -23.41 8.85 -11.35
N SER A 356 -22.26 9.47 -11.67
CA SER A 356 -22.20 10.42 -12.77
C SER A 356 -22.47 9.67 -14.08
N THR A 357 -23.60 9.98 -14.74
CA THR A 357 -23.96 9.36 -16.01
C THR A 357 -22.96 9.68 -17.11
N ARG A 358 -22.33 10.87 -17.06
CA ARG A 358 -21.28 11.27 -17.99
C ARG A 358 -20.02 10.42 -17.79
N PHE A 359 -19.56 10.25 -16.55
CA PHE A 359 -18.42 9.41 -16.24
C PHE A 359 -18.60 7.96 -16.71
N LEU A 360 -19.78 7.38 -16.44
CA LEU A 360 -20.08 6.03 -16.90
C LEU A 360 -20.07 5.93 -18.42
N SER A 361 -20.60 6.93 -19.12
CA SER A 361 -20.65 6.96 -20.58
C SER A 361 -19.24 7.06 -21.18
N ILE A 362 -18.38 7.90 -20.62
CA ILE A 362 -16.99 8.02 -21.01
C ILE A 362 -16.26 6.69 -20.79
N LYS A 363 -16.40 6.07 -19.61
CA LYS A 363 -15.75 4.79 -19.31
C LYS A 363 -16.25 3.63 -20.15
N LEU A 364 -17.52 3.62 -20.52
CA LEU A 364 -18.05 2.64 -21.47
C LEU A 364 -17.45 2.81 -22.87
N LEU A 365 -17.26 4.04 -23.34
CA LEU A 365 -16.60 4.33 -24.62
C LEU A 365 -15.08 4.01 -24.58
N GLU A 366 -14.44 4.13 -23.43
CA GLU A 366 -13.06 3.70 -23.18
C GLU A 366 -12.93 2.17 -23.02
N ASN A 367 -14.01 1.39 -23.16
CA ASN A 367 -14.05 -0.07 -22.99
C ASN A 367 -13.60 -0.55 -21.61
N ASP A 368 -13.91 0.18 -20.53
CA ASP A 368 -13.60 -0.20 -19.16
C ASP A 368 -14.38 -1.47 -18.75
N LEU A 369 -13.64 -2.55 -18.52
CA LEU A 369 -14.21 -3.88 -18.26
C LEU A 369 -15.00 -3.97 -16.93
N ASP A 370 -14.62 -3.22 -15.90
CA ASP A 370 -15.30 -3.22 -14.60
C ASP A 370 -16.65 -2.49 -14.73
N ILE A 371 -16.67 -1.37 -15.43
CA ILE A 371 -17.93 -0.63 -15.73
C ILE A 371 -18.82 -1.44 -16.69
N GLU A 372 -18.26 -2.07 -17.71
CA GLU A 372 -19.04 -2.94 -18.60
C GLU A 372 -19.67 -4.11 -17.84
N SER A 373 -18.91 -4.75 -16.95
CA SER A 373 -19.42 -5.85 -16.12
C SER A 373 -20.56 -5.38 -15.21
N PHE A 374 -20.45 -4.18 -14.64
CA PHE A 374 -21.51 -3.55 -13.85
C PHE A 374 -22.76 -3.27 -14.72
N VAL A 375 -22.58 -2.64 -15.89
CA VAL A 375 -23.70 -2.32 -16.80
C VAL A 375 -24.43 -3.58 -17.25
N ARG A 376 -23.74 -4.71 -17.47
CA ARG A 376 -24.36 -6.00 -17.82
C ARG A 376 -25.33 -6.52 -16.77
N THR A 377 -25.27 -6.04 -15.53
CA THR A 377 -26.24 -6.40 -14.47
C THR A 377 -27.54 -5.57 -14.52
N LEU A 378 -27.62 -4.57 -15.39
CA LEU A 378 -28.74 -3.64 -15.47
C LEU A 378 -29.84 -4.14 -16.42
N PRO A 379 -31.12 -3.79 -16.19
CA PRO A 379 -32.23 -4.20 -17.05
C PRO A 379 -32.13 -3.73 -18.51
N ASN A 380 -31.50 -2.57 -18.76
CA ASN A 380 -31.32 -1.96 -20.08
C ASN A 380 -29.91 -2.14 -20.67
N ALA A 381 -29.16 -3.15 -20.19
CA ALA A 381 -27.77 -3.40 -20.56
C ALA A 381 -27.57 -3.53 -22.08
N GLU A 382 -28.42 -4.32 -22.76
CA GLU A 382 -28.33 -4.54 -24.22
C GLU A 382 -28.48 -3.25 -25.02
N ALA A 383 -29.41 -2.39 -24.63
CA ALA A 383 -29.63 -1.09 -25.28
C ALA A 383 -28.39 -0.17 -25.11
N ILE A 384 -27.87 -0.08 -23.89
CA ILE A 384 -26.66 0.74 -23.59
C ILE A 384 -25.46 0.23 -24.39
N LEU A 385 -25.17 -1.06 -24.38
CA LEU A 385 -24.03 -1.64 -25.08
C LEU A 385 -24.16 -1.54 -26.60
N SER A 386 -25.38 -1.69 -27.15
CA SER A 386 -25.65 -1.52 -28.58
C SER A 386 -25.37 -0.08 -29.04
N ILE A 387 -25.81 0.92 -28.26
CA ILE A 387 -25.55 2.35 -28.57
C ILE A 387 -24.06 2.64 -28.42
N ARG A 388 -23.40 2.18 -27.35
CA ARG A 388 -21.95 2.28 -27.19
C ARG A 388 -21.21 1.79 -28.43
N ASP A 389 -21.50 0.56 -28.87
CA ASP A 389 -20.81 -0.06 -30.02
C ASP A 389 -21.05 0.69 -31.32
N LYS A 390 -22.29 1.19 -31.52
CA LYS A 390 -22.62 2.04 -32.67
C LYS A 390 -21.83 3.35 -32.65
N MET A 391 -21.75 4.02 -31.51
CA MET A 391 -21.02 5.27 -31.37
C MET A 391 -19.51 5.07 -31.46
N ALA A 392 -18.96 4.02 -30.86
CA ALA A 392 -17.54 3.69 -30.97
C ALA A 392 -17.11 3.45 -32.43
N LYS A 393 -17.90 2.70 -33.20
CA LYS A 393 -17.68 2.52 -34.65
C LYS A 393 -17.72 3.82 -35.43
N ARG A 394 -18.65 4.72 -35.05
CA ARG A 394 -18.77 6.04 -35.69
C ARG A 394 -17.52 6.89 -35.40
N VAL A 395 -17.08 6.98 -34.14
CA VAL A 395 -15.87 7.72 -33.76
C VAL A 395 -14.67 7.17 -34.51
N GLN A 396 -14.49 5.86 -34.53
CA GLN A 396 -13.40 5.20 -35.25
C GLN A 396 -13.42 5.53 -36.76
N SER A 397 -14.60 5.55 -37.38
CA SER A 397 -14.72 5.90 -38.82
C SER A 397 -14.48 7.38 -39.11
N THR A 398 -14.77 8.28 -38.16
CA THR A 398 -14.65 9.72 -38.35
C THR A 398 -13.28 10.25 -37.98
N MET A 399 -12.69 9.76 -36.88
CA MET A 399 -11.41 10.23 -36.33
C MET A 399 -10.22 9.32 -36.72
N ASN A 400 -10.51 8.14 -37.27
CA ASN A 400 -9.52 7.08 -37.55
C ASN A 400 -8.71 6.61 -36.34
N GLU A 401 -9.30 6.77 -35.16
CA GLU A 401 -8.74 6.41 -33.85
C GLU A 401 -9.81 5.73 -33.00
N ASP A 402 -9.41 4.92 -32.02
CA ASP A 402 -10.32 4.34 -31.05
C ASP A 402 -10.78 5.38 -30.01
N CYS A 403 -11.93 5.14 -29.38
CA CYS A 403 -12.50 6.09 -28.42
C CYS A 403 -11.59 6.36 -27.23
N GLU A 404 -10.86 5.36 -26.75
CA GLU A 404 -9.95 5.49 -25.60
C GLU A 404 -8.84 6.49 -25.91
N SER A 405 -8.18 6.34 -27.05
CA SER A 405 -7.11 7.25 -27.52
C SER A 405 -7.66 8.64 -27.73
N ALA A 406 -8.79 8.77 -28.46
CA ALA A 406 -9.39 10.06 -28.79
C ALA A 406 -9.85 10.86 -27.54
N ILE A 407 -10.42 10.19 -26.53
CA ILE A 407 -10.80 10.80 -25.26
C ILE A 407 -9.57 11.24 -24.47
N THR A 408 -8.54 10.40 -24.44
CA THR A 408 -7.28 10.70 -23.76
C THR A 408 -6.60 11.91 -24.39
N ASP A 409 -6.49 11.94 -25.71
CA ASP A 409 -5.88 13.05 -26.45
C ASP A 409 -6.66 14.36 -26.26
N ALA A 410 -8.00 14.30 -26.23
CA ALA A 410 -8.82 15.48 -25.95
C ALA A 410 -8.57 16.04 -24.54
N LYS A 411 -8.44 15.18 -23.53
CA LYS A 411 -8.11 15.58 -22.16
C LYS A 411 -6.72 16.21 -22.05
N TYR A 412 -5.71 15.60 -22.65
CA TYR A 412 -4.37 16.19 -22.70
C TYR A 412 -4.32 17.47 -23.51
N GLY A 413 -5.08 17.57 -24.61
CA GLY A 413 -5.23 18.79 -25.38
C GLY A 413 -5.79 19.95 -24.55
N PHE A 414 -6.82 19.66 -23.73
CA PHE A 414 -7.38 20.64 -22.80
C PHE A 414 -6.35 21.07 -21.74
N ILE A 415 -5.66 20.11 -21.11
CA ILE A 415 -4.63 20.40 -20.09
C ILE A 415 -3.50 21.23 -20.67
N SER A 416 -2.98 20.85 -21.84
CA SER A 416 -1.87 21.54 -22.50
C SER A 416 -2.27 22.95 -22.91
N GLY A 417 -3.53 23.15 -23.39
CA GLY A 417 -4.09 24.45 -23.66
C GLY A 417 -4.16 25.34 -22.42
N ALA A 418 -4.71 24.81 -21.33
CA ALA A 418 -4.80 25.53 -20.06
C ALA A 418 -3.42 25.91 -19.49
N LEU A 419 -2.44 24.98 -19.53
CA LEU A 419 -1.08 25.25 -19.07
C LEU A 419 -0.36 26.26 -19.95
N LYS A 420 -0.60 26.27 -21.25
CA LYS A 420 0.00 27.27 -22.16
C LYS A 420 -0.43 28.69 -21.82
N GLU A 421 -1.63 28.87 -21.27
CA GLU A 421 -2.14 30.18 -20.85
C GLU A 421 -1.71 30.58 -19.45
N THR A 422 -1.46 29.60 -18.58
CA THR A 422 -1.27 29.83 -17.14
C THR A 422 0.15 29.59 -16.63
N PHE A 423 0.98 28.84 -17.39
CA PHE A 423 2.31 28.43 -16.96
C PHE A 423 3.37 29.08 -17.85
N THR A 424 4.32 29.77 -17.24
CA THR A 424 5.49 30.34 -17.91
C THR A 424 6.74 29.56 -17.49
N ASP A 425 7.36 28.91 -18.47
CA ASP A 425 8.59 28.16 -18.28
C ASP A 425 9.80 29.07 -18.50
N ASN A 426 10.48 29.40 -17.41
CA ASN A 426 11.66 30.27 -17.41
C ASN A 426 12.95 29.46 -17.30
N HIS A 427 13.17 28.42 -18.07
CA HIS A 427 14.33 27.52 -18.14
C HIS A 427 15.55 27.98 -17.33
N LEU A 428 15.52 27.84 -16.02
CA LEU A 428 16.70 28.03 -15.16
C LEU A 428 17.37 26.67 -14.89
N GLU A 429 18.70 26.72 -14.76
CA GLU A 429 19.71 25.65 -14.87
C GLU A 429 19.58 24.41 -13.95
N GLN A 430 18.57 24.25 -13.14
CA GLN A 430 18.45 23.08 -12.23
C GLN A 430 18.23 21.74 -12.97
N ALA A 431 17.68 21.78 -14.19
CA ALA A 431 17.59 20.59 -15.05
C ALA A 431 18.96 20.04 -15.47
N GLN A 432 20.03 20.82 -15.37
CA GLN A 432 21.38 20.39 -15.78
C GLN A 432 21.99 19.41 -14.79
N THR A 433 21.84 19.60 -13.49
CA THR A 433 22.46 18.72 -12.48
C THR A 433 21.89 17.29 -12.55
N THR A 434 20.57 17.15 -12.68
CA THR A 434 19.93 15.83 -12.84
C THR A 434 20.35 15.16 -14.15
N LYS A 435 20.45 15.91 -15.25
CA LYS A 435 20.89 15.39 -16.54
C LYS A 435 22.35 14.92 -16.51
N VAL A 436 23.23 15.67 -15.85
CA VAL A 436 24.66 15.32 -15.71
C VAL A 436 24.81 14.06 -14.84
N LEU A 437 24.10 13.99 -13.71
CA LEU A 437 24.11 12.80 -12.85
C LEU A 437 23.54 11.58 -13.59
N ASP A 438 22.44 11.73 -14.31
CA ASP A 438 21.85 10.65 -15.10
C ASP A 438 22.80 10.19 -16.22
N ALA A 439 23.51 11.09 -16.89
CA ALA A 439 24.48 10.74 -17.90
C ALA A 439 25.62 9.82 -17.37
N ILE A 440 25.97 10.00 -16.09
CA ILE A 440 26.99 9.17 -15.41
C ILE A 440 26.38 7.89 -14.88
N VAL A 441 25.31 8.01 -14.09
CA VAL A 441 24.69 6.89 -13.36
C VAL A 441 24.00 5.89 -14.27
N THR A 442 23.33 6.37 -15.33
CA THR A 442 22.66 5.50 -16.31
C THR A 442 23.51 5.18 -17.54
N HIS A 443 24.80 5.52 -17.50
CA HIS A 443 25.71 5.26 -18.61
C HIS A 443 25.79 3.78 -18.94
N ARG A 444 25.78 3.44 -20.22
CA ARG A 444 25.74 2.05 -20.73
C ARG A 444 26.79 1.11 -20.14
N ILE A 445 27.99 1.62 -19.85
CA ILE A 445 29.09 0.84 -19.28
C ILE A 445 29.29 1.18 -17.81
N TRP A 446 29.39 2.46 -17.45
CA TRP A 446 29.67 2.91 -16.08
C TRP A 446 28.51 2.74 -15.12
N GLY A 447 27.29 2.65 -15.60
CA GLY A 447 26.11 2.42 -14.76
C GLY A 447 26.20 1.15 -13.92
N TYR A 448 26.72 0.04 -14.50
CA TYR A 448 26.89 -1.22 -13.77
C TYR A 448 27.95 -1.16 -12.65
N PRO A 449 29.20 -0.67 -12.91
CA PRO A 449 30.18 -0.51 -11.84
C PRO A 449 29.73 0.42 -10.72
N ILE A 450 29.09 1.54 -11.04
CA ILE A 450 28.52 2.46 -10.04
C ILE A 450 27.46 1.79 -9.20
N PHE A 451 26.56 1.04 -9.84
CA PHE A 451 25.53 0.27 -9.15
C PHE A 451 26.17 -0.75 -8.20
N PHE A 452 27.12 -1.54 -8.65
CA PHE A 452 27.81 -2.52 -7.79
C PHE A 452 28.59 -1.87 -6.66
N LEU A 453 29.16 -0.68 -6.88
CA LEU A 453 29.83 0.11 -5.83
C LEU A 453 28.83 0.54 -4.74
N PHE A 454 27.65 1.08 -5.11
CA PHE A 454 26.63 1.43 -4.13
C PHE A 454 26.12 0.22 -3.37
N MET A 455 25.95 -0.91 -4.05
CA MET A 455 25.55 -2.17 -3.40
C MET A 455 26.63 -2.67 -2.44
N TYR A 456 27.90 -2.62 -2.84
CA TYR A 456 29.00 -2.97 -1.96
C TYR A 456 29.03 -2.09 -0.71
N LEU A 457 28.95 -0.77 -0.88
CA LEU A 457 28.92 0.17 0.24
C LEU A 457 27.73 -0.07 1.19
N MET A 458 26.57 -0.42 0.63
CA MET A 458 25.38 -0.75 1.42
C MET A 458 25.60 -2.01 2.25
N PHE A 459 26.12 -3.09 1.65
CA PHE A 459 26.37 -4.34 2.38
C PHE A 459 27.51 -4.19 3.37
N GLU A 460 28.63 -3.61 2.98
CA GLU A 460 29.77 -3.36 3.87
C GLU A 460 29.35 -2.50 5.07
N GLY A 461 28.63 -1.41 4.82
CA GLY A 461 28.08 -0.57 5.88
C GLY A 461 27.12 -1.33 6.80
N THR A 462 26.27 -2.21 6.24
CA THR A 462 25.32 -3.00 7.02
C THR A 462 26.04 -3.99 7.94
N PHE A 463 27.05 -4.69 7.46
CA PHE A 463 27.74 -5.73 8.25
C PHE A 463 28.76 -5.11 9.23
N VAL A 464 29.60 -4.19 8.77
CA VAL A 464 30.65 -3.59 9.62
C VAL A 464 30.06 -2.67 10.69
N LEU A 465 29.13 -1.75 10.32
CA LEU A 465 28.52 -0.86 11.31
C LEU A 465 27.51 -1.58 12.21
N GLY A 466 26.89 -2.65 11.72
CA GLY A 466 25.88 -3.41 12.45
C GLY A 466 26.48 -4.32 13.50
N GLU A 467 27.74 -4.76 13.34
CA GLU A 467 28.43 -5.66 14.25
C GLU A 467 28.54 -5.07 15.67
N TYR A 468 28.90 -3.80 15.81
CA TYR A 468 29.04 -3.16 17.13
C TYR A 468 27.74 -3.15 17.96
N PRO A 469 26.61 -2.65 17.47
CA PRO A 469 25.37 -2.72 18.23
C PRO A 469 24.84 -4.15 18.37
N MET A 470 25.16 -5.06 17.44
CA MET A 470 24.81 -6.47 17.52
C MET A 470 25.49 -7.14 18.73
N MET A 471 26.82 -6.96 18.90
CA MET A 471 27.54 -7.43 20.10
C MET A 471 26.98 -6.86 21.40
N GLY A 472 26.56 -5.58 21.39
CA GLY A 472 25.93 -4.95 22.55
C GLY A 472 24.58 -5.58 22.92
N ILE A 473 23.76 -5.91 21.92
CA ILE A 473 22.46 -6.58 22.15
C ILE A 473 22.68 -8.04 22.59
N GLU A 474 23.62 -8.75 21.99
CA GLU A 474 24.00 -10.11 22.37
C GLU A 474 24.46 -10.20 23.82
N TRP A 475 25.33 -9.28 24.23
CA TRP A 475 25.72 -9.15 25.64
C TRP A 475 24.51 -8.90 26.55
N LEU A 476 23.59 -8.03 26.15
CA LEU A 476 22.40 -7.71 26.95
C LEU A 476 21.44 -8.90 27.04
N VAL A 477 21.23 -9.64 25.96
CA VAL A 477 20.44 -10.87 25.93
C VAL A 477 21.09 -11.94 26.83
N GLY A 478 22.42 -12.07 26.80
CA GLY A 478 23.18 -12.95 27.70
C GLY A 478 22.96 -12.59 29.17
N GLN A 479 23.06 -11.30 29.53
CA GLN A 479 22.81 -10.84 30.92
C GLN A 479 21.38 -11.13 31.38
N ILE A 480 20.38 -11.01 30.49
CA ILE A 480 18.98 -11.37 30.80
C ILE A 480 18.88 -12.89 31.04
N GLY A 481 19.52 -13.70 30.21
CA GLY A 481 19.59 -15.15 30.40
C GLY A 481 20.21 -15.53 31.74
N ASP A 482 21.34 -14.93 32.08
CA ASP A 482 22.05 -15.16 33.34
C ASP A 482 21.24 -14.71 34.57
N LEU A 483 20.54 -13.56 34.44
CA LEU A 483 19.66 -13.07 35.50
C LEU A 483 18.56 -14.09 35.79
N ILE A 484 17.95 -14.67 34.76
CA ILE A 484 16.89 -15.69 34.92
C ILE A 484 17.51 -16.98 35.50
N ARG A 485 18.66 -17.41 34.97
CA ARG A 485 19.38 -18.63 35.48
C ARG A 485 19.70 -18.53 36.96
N ASN A 486 20.15 -17.36 37.43
CA ASN A 486 20.56 -17.14 38.81
C ASN A 486 19.39 -16.94 39.79
N ASN A 487 18.22 -16.49 39.34
CA ASN A 487 17.11 -16.16 40.23
C ASN A 487 15.95 -17.18 40.19
N MET A 488 15.94 -18.12 39.24
CA MET A 488 14.92 -19.17 39.17
C MET A 488 15.46 -20.52 39.58
N SER A 489 14.62 -21.31 40.29
CA SER A 489 14.91 -22.71 40.60
C SER A 489 14.98 -23.54 39.32
N GLU A 490 15.85 -24.56 39.34
CA GLU A 490 16.00 -25.49 38.21
C GLU A 490 14.69 -26.19 37.86
N GLY A 491 14.42 -26.29 36.55
CA GLY A 491 13.24 -26.98 36.07
C GLY A 491 12.82 -26.51 34.64
N PRO A 492 11.87 -27.26 34.05
CA PRO A 492 11.47 -27.03 32.62
C PRO A 492 11.01 -25.62 32.31
N LEU A 493 10.47 -24.88 33.28
CA LEU A 493 10.03 -23.49 33.08
C LEU A 493 11.23 -22.53 32.92
N LYS A 494 12.31 -22.76 33.73
CA LYS A 494 13.53 -21.96 33.62
C LYS A 494 14.17 -22.18 32.25
N ASP A 495 14.32 -23.44 31.83
CA ASP A 495 14.94 -23.80 30.55
C ASP A 495 14.10 -23.30 29.36
N MET A 496 12.77 -23.38 29.44
CA MET A 496 11.89 -22.78 28.43
C MET A 496 12.08 -21.27 28.32
N LEU A 497 12.21 -20.57 29.45
CA LEU A 497 12.39 -19.11 29.44
C LEU A 497 13.76 -18.72 28.88
N VAL A 498 14.83 -19.41 29.31
CA VAL A 498 16.20 -19.08 28.92
C VAL A 498 16.48 -19.56 27.49
N ASP A 499 16.33 -20.85 27.23
CA ASP A 499 16.76 -21.44 25.96
C ASP A 499 15.67 -21.33 24.88
N GLY A 500 14.39 -21.47 25.27
CA GLY A 500 13.26 -21.35 24.34
C GLY A 500 12.94 -19.91 23.98
N ILE A 501 12.76 -19.00 24.96
CA ILE A 501 12.30 -17.64 24.71
C ILE A 501 13.47 -16.68 24.55
N VAL A 502 14.36 -16.58 25.55
CA VAL A 502 15.49 -15.63 25.52
C VAL A 502 16.48 -16.02 24.43
N GLY A 503 16.83 -17.29 24.30
CA GLY A 503 17.67 -17.75 23.19
C GLY A 503 17.04 -17.58 21.82
N GLY A 504 15.79 -18.00 21.66
CA GLY A 504 15.11 -17.93 20.37
C GLY A 504 14.74 -16.50 19.92
N VAL A 505 14.14 -15.69 20.79
CA VAL A 505 13.79 -14.31 20.49
C VAL A 505 15.03 -13.41 20.49
N GLY A 506 15.96 -13.67 21.41
CA GLY A 506 17.25 -12.97 21.50
C GLY A 506 18.04 -13.08 20.21
N GLY A 507 18.18 -14.30 19.67
CA GLY A 507 18.88 -14.53 18.40
C GLY A 507 18.31 -13.69 17.24
N VAL A 508 17.01 -13.39 17.24
CA VAL A 508 16.40 -12.52 16.21
C VAL A 508 16.60 -11.04 16.47
N ILE A 509 16.54 -10.62 17.76
CA ILE A 509 16.73 -9.22 18.15
C ILE A 509 18.18 -8.79 17.94
N VAL A 510 19.12 -9.69 18.10
CA VAL A 510 20.56 -9.47 17.80
C VAL A 510 20.77 -8.97 16.37
N PHE A 511 20.02 -9.47 15.38
CA PHE A 511 20.13 -9.04 13.98
C PHE A 511 19.35 -7.76 13.65
N LEU A 512 18.59 -7.21 14.59
CA LEU A 512 17.78 -5.99 14.34
C LEU A 512 18.61 -4.78 13.88
N PRO A 513 19.80 -4.49 14.45
CA PRO A 513 20.63 -3.38 13.98
C PRO A 513 21.01 -3.51 12.51
N ASN A 514 21.41 -4.70 12.07
CA ASN A 514 21.76 -4.95 10.66
C ASN A 514 20.55 -4.70 9.74
N ILE A 515 19.37 -5.11 10.16
CA ILE A 515 18.14 -4.89 9.42
C ILE A 515 17.80 -3.39 9.37
N LEU A 516 17.97 -2.65 10.46
CA LEU A 516 17.74 -1.21 10.52
C LEU A 516 18.72 -0.44 9.63
N ILE A 517 20.02 -0.77 9.65
CA ILE A 517 21.02 -0.15 8.79
C ILE A 517 20.73 -0.45 7.32
N LEU A 518 20.36 -1.69 7.00
CA LEU A 518 19.95 -2.06 5.65
C LEU A 518 18.74 -1.23 5.19
N TYR A 519 17.70 -1.10 6.02
CA TYR A 519 16.55 -0.26 5.70
C TYR A 519 16.90 1.23 5.57
N PHE A 520 17.83 1.71 6.39
CA PHE A 520 18.35 3.08 6.30
C PHE A 520 19.00 3.33 4.93
N CYS A 521 19.88 2.45 4.50
CA CYS A 521 20.54 2.56 3.19
C CYS A 521 19.54 2.46 2.03
N ILE A 522 18.57 1.57 2.12
CA ILE A 522 17.51 1.42 1.12
C ILE A 522 16.65 2.67 1.06
N SER A 523 16.20 3.20 2.21
CA SER A 523 15.39 4.43 2.25
C SER A 523 16.17 5.63 1.70
N LEU A 524 17.48 5.70 1.96
CA LEU A 524 18.35 6.72 1.38
C LEU A 524 18.39 6.64 -0.16
N MET A 525 18.55 5.44 -0.71
CA MET A 525 18.55 5.22 -2.17
C MET A 525 17.16 5.44 -2.79
N GLU A 526 16.09 5.08 -2.09
CA GLU A 526 14.71 5.28 -2.53
C GLU A 526 14.35 6.77 -2.57
N ASP A 527 14.52 7.48 -1.44
CA ASP A 527 14.18 8.89 -1.30
C ASP A 527 15.06 9.81 -2.18
N SER A 528 16.31 9.41 -2.46
CA SER A 528 17.19 10.14 -3.40
C SER A 528 16.79 10.00 -4.86
N GLY A 529 15.95 9.02 -5.22
CA GLY A 529 15.59 8.70 -6.60
C GLY A 529 16.58 7.77 -7.33
N TYR A 530 17.64 7.31 -6.66
CA TYR A 530 18.63 6.40 -7.27
C TYR A 530 18.04 5.02 -7.59
N MET A 531 17.09 4.52 -6.76
CA MET A 531 16.47 3.21 -6.98
C MET A 531 15.74 3.10 -8.32
N ALA A 532 15.12 4.17 -8.81
CA ALA A 532 14.49 4.19 -10.13
C ALA A 532 15.53 3.99 -11.24
N ARG A 533 16.72 4.60 -11.11
CA ARG A 533 17.82 4.44 -12.08
C ARG A 533 18.42 3.03 -12.06
N ALA A 534 18.59 2.49 -10.87
CA ALA A 534 19.04 1.09 -10.71
C ALA A 534 18.06 0.11 -11.38
N ALA A 535 16.75 0.29 -11.16
CA ALA A 535 15.72 -0.51 -11.80
C ALA A 535 15.71 -0.33 -13.33
N PHE A 536 15.93 0.89 -13.82
CA PHE A 536 16.03 1.19 -15.26
C PHE A 536 17.22 0.47 -15.92
N ILE A 537 18.42 0.53 -15.32
CA ILE A 537 19.61 -0.15 -15.84
C ILE A 537 19.38 -1.66 -15.93
N MET A 538 18.73 -2.24 -14.94
CA MET A 538 18.53 -3.67 -14.80
C MET A 538 17.30 -4.19 -15.55
N ASP A 539 16.43 -3.32 -16.04
CA ASP A 539 15.15 -3.72 -16.65
C ASP A 539 15.32 -4.70 -17.82
N LYS A 540 16.28 -4.45 -18.70
CA LYS A 540 16.56 -5.34 -19.83
C LYS A 540 16.90 -6.76 -19.39
N ILE A 541 17.59 -6.92 -18.27
CA ILE A 541 17.97 -8.23 -17.71
C ILE A 541 16.71 -8.87 -17.09
N MET A 542 15.97 -8.12 -16.31
CA MET A 542 14.73 -8.59 -15.65
C MET A 542 13.66 -8.99 -16.68
N HIS A 543 13.50 -8.20 -17.74
CA HIS A 543 12.55 -8.52 -18.80
C HIS A 543 12.88 -9.85 -19.50
N LYS A 544 14.17 -10.14 -19.75
CA LYS A 544 14.60 -11.45 -20.26
C LYS A 544 14.27 -12.60 -19.31
N MET A 545 14.09 -12.33 -18.03
CA MET A 545 13.66 -13.30 -17.01
C MET A 545 12.14 -13.41 -16.91
N GLY A 546 11.39 -12.58 -17.64
CA GLY A 546 9.92 -12.49 -17.53
C GLY A 546 9.46 -11.74 -16.28
N LEU A 547 10.29 -10.83 -15.77
CA LEU A 547 10.05 -10.00 -14.61
C LEU A 547 10.09 -8.51 -14.96
N HIS A 548 9.50 -7.68 -14.13
CA HIS A 548 9.58 -6.23 -14.24
C HIS A 548 10.91 -5.71 -13.69
N GLY A 549 11.45 -4.60 -14.21
CA GLY A 549 12.72 -4.02 -13.74
C GLY A 549 12.78 -3.75 -12.23
N LYS A 550 11.67 -3.32 -11.62
CA LYS A 550 11.56 -3.13 -10.16
C LYS A 550 11.75 -4.43 -9.36
N SER A 551 11.62 -5.63 -9.96
CA SER A 551 11.84 -6.92 -9.29
C SER A 551 13.30 -7.14 -8.89
N PHE A 552 14.20 -6.43 -9.55
CA PHE A 552 15.64 -6.53 -9.25
C PHE A 552 15.98 -6.11 -7.81
N ILE A 553 15.30 -5.09 -7.31
CA ILE A 553 15.51 -4.54 -5.96
C ILE A 553 15.25 -5.59 -4.87
N PRO A 554 14.04 -6.21 -4.80
CA PRO A 554 13.79 -7.30 -3.87
C PRO A 554 14.77 -8.48 -4.02
N LEU A 555 15.15 -8.85 -5.24
CA LEU A 555 16.06 -9.96 -5.44
C LEU A 555 17.45 -9.70 -4.87
N ILE A 556 17.98 -8.48 -5.01
CA ILE A 556 19.28 -8.12 -4.39
C ILE A 556 19.16 -8.03 -2.87
N MET A 557 18.07 -7.43 -2.35
CA MET A 557 17.84 -7.41 -0.90
C MET A 557 17.81 -8.80 -0.29
N GLY A 558 17.43 -9.83 -1.07
CA GLY A 558 17.42 -11.23 -0.68
C GLY A 558 18.79 -11.76 -0.25
N PHE A 559 19.89 -11.20 -0.73
CA PHE A 559 21.25 -11.55 -0.25
C PHE A 559 21.50 -11.09 1.20
N GLY A 560 20.87 -10.02 1.65
CA GLY A 560 20.89 -9.62 3.05
C GLY A 560 19.89 -10.44 3.86
N CYS A 561 18.60 -10.26 3.63
CA CYS A 561 17.53 -10.98 4.31
C CYS A 561 16.30 -11.12 3.40
N ASN A 562 15.76 -12.34 3.29
CA ASN A 562 14.60 -12.63 2.45
C ASN A 562 13.31 -11.99 2.96
N VAL A 563 13.16 -11.74 4.27
CA VAL A 563 11.95 -11.14 4.83
C VAL A 563 11.71 -9.72 4.33
N PRO A 564 12.65 -8.76 4.53
CA PRO A 564 12.49 -7.42 3.97
C PRO A 564 12.44 -7.42 2.44
N ALA A 565 13.13 -8.33 1.79
CA ALA A 565 13.11 -8.50 0.35
C ALA A 565 11.71 -8.86 -0.19
N ILE A 566 11.02 -9.82 0.44
CA ILE A 566 9.64 -10.18 0.12
C ILE A 566 8.69 -9.01 0.40
N MET A 567 8.85 -8.32 1.52
CA MET A 567 8.05 -7.14 1.85
C MET A 567 8.25 -5.99 0.84
N ALA A 568 9.47 -5.80 0.32
CA ALA A 568 9.76 -4.79 -0.70
C ALA A 568 9.10 -5.10 -2.05
N SER A 569 8.71 -6.35 -2.31
CA SER A 569 8.02 -6.72 -3.56
C SER A 569 6.68 -6.02 -3.75
N ARG A 570 6.08 -5.43 -2.68
CA ARG A 570 4.86 -4.59 -2.77
C ARG A 570 5.02 -3.37 -3.67
N THR A 571 6.25 -2.90 -3.90
CA THR A 571 6.54 -1.78 -4.82
C THR A 571 6.39 -2.16 -6.29
N ILE A 572 6.23 -3.45 -6.59
CA ILE A 572 6.04 -3.97 -7.95
C ILE A 572 4.54 -3.91 -8.28
N GLU A 573 4.17 -3.06 -9.22
CA GLU A 573 2.77 -2.83 -9.62
C GLU A 573 2.15 -4.06 -10.28
N ASN A 574 2.90 -4.72 -11.16
CA ASN A 574 2.42 -5.92 -11.86
C ASN A 574 2.30 -7.11 -10.90
N ARG A 575 1.07 -7.58 -10.66
CA ARG A 575 0.76 -8.70 -9.77
C ARG A 575 1.49 -10.00 -10.13
N LYS A 576 1.64 -10.29 -11.43
CA LYS A 576 2.37 -11.46 -11.94
C LYS A 576 3.84 -11.38 -11.53
N SER A 577 4.51 -10.28 -11.85
CA SER A 577 5.93 -10.07 -11.51
C SER A 577 6.14 -10.01 -10.00
N ARG A 578 5.25 -9.38 -9.24
CA ARG A 578 5.29 -9.34 -7.77
C ARG A 578 5.25 -10.74 -7.17
N LEU A 579 4.29 -11.57 -7.59
CA LEU A 579 4.16 -12.94 -7.09
C LEU A 579 5.36 -13.81 -7.43
N ILE A 580 5.84 -13.75 -8.68
CA ILE A 580 7.01 -14.52 -9.11
C ILE A 580 8.24 -14.08 -8.30
N THR A 581 8.46 -12.76 -8.13
CA THR A 581 9.57 -12.23 -7.33
C THR A 581 9.53 -12.76 -5.89
N MET A 582 8.37 -12.77 -5.24
CA MET A 582 8.21 -13.35 -3.90
C MET A 582 8.55 -14.84 -3.86
N LEU A 583 8.14 -15.59 -4.89
CA LEU A 583 8.39 -17.03 -4.94
C LEU A 583 9.85 -17.39 -5.18
N VAL A 584 10.58 -16.64 -6.02
CA VAL A 584 11.98 -16.94 -6.33
C VAL A 584 12.97 -16.31 -5.36
N ASN A 585 12.56 -15.33 -4.56
CA ASN A 585 13.43 -14.64 -3.61
C ASN A 585 14.11 -15.58 -2.59
N PRO A 586 13.46 -16.64 -2.06
CA PRO A 586 14.11 -17.59 -1.15
C PRO A 586 15.33 -18.31 -1.72
N LEU A 587 15.54 -18.31 -3.03
CA LEU A 587 16.73 -18.88 -3.69
C LEU A 587 17.94 -17.95 -3.62
N MET A 588 17.74 -16.66 -3.31
CA MET A 588 18.84 -15.76 -2.99
C MET A 588 19.41 -16.13 -1.62
N SER A 589 20.72 -16.34 -1.57
CA SER A 589 21.38 -16.74 -0.34
C SER A 589 21.43 -15.57 0.64
N CYS A 590 20.66 -15.64 1.73
CA CYS A 590 20.69 -14.61 2.78
C CYS A 590 21.89 -14.77 3.70
N SER A 591 22.22 -13.70 4.45
CA SER A 591 23.33 -13.66 5.40
C SER A 591 23.28 -14.77 6.46
N ALA A 592 22.09 -15.19 6.89
CA ALA A 592 21.89 -16.26 7.86
C ALA A 592 22.39 -17.66 7.42
N ARG A 593 22.63 -17.84 6.14
CA ARG A 593 23.21 -19.08 5.57
C ARG A 593 24.73 -19.04 5.51
N LEU A 594 25.33 -17.86 5.60
CA LEU A 594 26.77 -17.67 5.44
C LEU A 594 27.59 -18.44 6.47
N PRO A 595 27.26 -18.48 7.78
CA PRO A 595 27.99 -19.26 8.77
C PRO A 595 28.10 -20.75 8.43
N ILE A 596 27.02 -21.35 7.91
CA ILE A 596 27.01 -22.77 7.48
C ILE A 596 27.97 -22.98 6.30
N TYR A 597 28.00 -22.04 5.36
CA TYR A 597 28.90 -22.15 4.23
C TYR A 597 30.37 -21.99 4.65
N LEU A 598 30.66 -21.02 5.51
CA LEU A 598 32.01 -20.78 6.01
C LEU A 598 32.51 -21.98 6.78
N LEU A 599 31.71 -22.58 7.66
CA LEU A 599 31.99 -23.78 8.38
C LEU A 599 32.39 -24.95 7.43
N LEU A 600 31.48 -25.26 6.49
CA LEU A 600 31.69 -26.44 5.62
C LEU A 600 32.75 -26.18 4.53
N VAL A 601 32.89 -24.96 4.04
CA VAL A 601 33.93 -24.61 3.07
C VAL A 601 35.31 -24.59 3.73
N GLY A 602 35.39 -24.03 4.95
CA GLY A 602 36.62 -24.02 5.74
C GLY A 602 37.10 -25.44 6.07
N ALA A 603 36.18 -26.34 6.47
CA ALA A 603 36.47 -27.72 6.79
C ALA A 603 36.92 -28.55 5.56
N PHE A 604 36.17 -28.51 4.49
CA PHE A 604 36.29 -29.47 3.40
C PHE A 604 36.95 -28.92 2.12
N PHE A 605 37.04 -27.58 1.97
CA PHE A 605 37.54 -26.92 0.77
C PHE A 605 38.56 -25.78 1.05
N PRO A 606 39.53 -25.93 1.97
CA PRO A 606 40.42 -24.84 2.40
C PRO A 606 41.20 -24.19 1.25
N ASN A 607 41.61 -24.97 0.26
CA ASN A 607 42.38 -24.47 -0.90
C ASN A 607 41.55 -23.74 -1.95
N ASN A 608 40.21 -23.99 -2.00
CA ASN A 608 39.31 -23.47 -3.02
C ASN A 608 38.07 -22.79 -2.41
N ALA A 609 38.20 -22.32 -1.18
CA ALA A 609 37.10 -21.77 -0.39
C ALA A 609 36.29 -20.68 -1.13
N SER A 610 36.98 -19.70 -1.68
CA SER A 610 36.34 -18.58 -2.39
C SER A 610 35.61 -19.03 -3.67
N LEU A 611 36.15 -20.02 -4.37
CA LEU A 611 35.55 -20.52 -5.61
C LEU A 611 34.32 -21.35 -5.35
N VAL A 612 34.30 -22.18 -4.31
CA VAL A 612 33.12 -22.96 -3.90
C VAL A 612 32.03 -22.04 -3.41
N LEU A 613 32.35 -21.05 -2.59
CA LEU A 613 31.39 -20.05 -2.09
C LEU A 613 30.77 -19.27 -3.27
N LEU A 614 31.59 -18.74 -4.17
CA LEU A 614 31.12 -18.06 -5.37
C LEU A 614 30.23 -18.97 -6.22
N GLY A 615 30.59 -20.24 -6.35
CA GLY A 615 29.81 -21.24 -7.08
C GLY A 615 28.43 -21.45 -6.48
N ILE A 616 28.29 -21.53 -5.16
CA ILE A 616 27.00 -21.68 -4.47
C ILE A 616 26.11 -20.47 -4.72
N TYR A 617 26.65 -19.24 -4.62
CA TYR A 617 25.90 -18.02 -4.91
C TYR A 617 25.46 -17.96 -6.40
N ALA A 618 26.37 -18.35 -7.31
CA ALA A 618 26.06 -18.39 -8.74
C ALA A 618 24.94 -19.41 -9.07
N ILE A 619 24.94 -20.57 -8.41
CA ILE A 619 23.90 -21.59 -8.55
C ILE A 619 22.54 -21.03 -8.06
N GLY A 620 22.53 -20.35 -6.91
CA GLY A 620 21.32 -19.72 -6.38
C GLY A 620 20.71 -18.71 -7.38
N ILE A 621 21.53 -17.80 -7.91
CA ILE A 621 21.12 -16.84 -8.93
C ILE A 621 20.61 -17.56 -10.20
N PHE A 622 21.33 -18.57 -10.68
CA PHE A 622 20.93 -19.34 -11.87
C PHE A 622 19.56 -20.00 -11.67
N LEU A 623 19.34 -20.65 -10.52
CA LEU A 623 18.07 -21.28 -10.20
C LEU A 623 16.94 -20.26 -10.10
N ALA A 624 17.19 -19.09 -9.50
CA ALA A 624 16.20 -18.03 -9.43
C ALA A 624 15.80 -17.52 -10.82
N VAL A 625 16.77 -17.33 -11.73
CA VAL A 625 16.52 -16.94 -13.13
C VAL A 625 15.73 -18.01 -13.87
N LEU A 626 16.11 -19.26 -13.71
CA LEU A 626 15.46 -20.41 -14.37
C LEU A 626 14.01 -20.54 -13.92
N LEU A 627 13.77 -20.52 -12.60
CA LEU A 627 12.44 -20.65 -12.02
C LEU A 627 11.58 -19.43 -12.29
N ALA A 628 12.15 -18.22 -12.29
CA ALA A 628 11.41 -17.02 -12.67
C ALA A 628 10.83 -17.16 -14.09
N ARG A 629 11.63 -17.63 -15.05
CA ARG A 629 11.18 -17.91 -16.42
C ARG A 629 10.11 -19.01 -16.47
N LEU A 630 10.32 -20.10 -15.73
CA LEU A 630 9.38 -21.21 -15.68
C LEU A 630 8.02 -20.76 -15.12
N PHE A 631 8.04 -20.04 -14.00
CA PHE A 631 6.83 -19.53 -13.35
C PHE A 631 6.12 -18.47 -14.20
N SER A 632 6.87 -17.59 -14.86
CA SER A 632 6.28 -16.61 -15.77
C SER A 632 5.59 -17.26 -16.98
N LYS A 633 6.09 -18.39 -17.48
CA LYS A 633 5.54 -19.08 -18.66
C LYS A 633 4.39 -20.01 -18.31
N PHE A 634 4.47 -20.74 -17.19
CA PHE A 634 3.58 -21.88 -16.92
C PHE A 634 2.67 -21.68 -15.71
N LEU A 635 3.13 -20.97 -14.67
CA LEU A 635 2.45 -20.95 -13.38
C LEU A 635 1.51 -19.75 -13.22
N VAL A 636 1.97 -18.56 -13.58
CA VAL A 636 1.24 -17.31 -13.36
C VAL A 636 0.88 -16.70 -14.71
N LYS A 637 -0.37 -16.91 -15.14
CA LYS A 637 -0.90 -16.29 -16.34
C LYS A 637 -1.35 -14.86 -16.02
N GLY A 638 -1.04 -13.91 -16.88
CA GLY A 638 -1.43 -12.51 -16.78
C GLY A 638 -0.82 -11.73 -17.94
N ASP A 639 -1.48 -10.67 -18.34
CA ASP A 639 -0.97 -9.79 -19.39
C ASP A 639 0.26 -9.03 -18.92
N ASP A 640 1.24 -8.90 -19.77
CA ASP A 640 2.41 -8.08 -19.52
C ASP A 640 1.98 -6.62 -19.68
N THR A 641 1.86 -5.91 -18.56
CA THR A 641 1.62 -4.47 -18.58
C THR A 641 2.81 -3.77 -19.21
N PRO A 642 2.59 -2.79 -20.10
CA PRO A 642 3.69 -2.04 -20.70
C PRO A 642 4.53 -1.38 -19.60
N PHE A 643 5.84 -1.45 -19.77
CA PHE A 643 6.79 -0.86 -18.84
C PHE A 643 6.86 0.64 -19.08
N VAL A 644 6.23 1.40 -18.20
CA VAL A 644 6.42 2.85 -18.11
C VAL A 644 7.05 3.15 -16.77
N MET A 645 8.32 3.53 -16.75
CA MET A 645 9.04 3.91 -15.52
C MET A 645 9.41 5.39 -15.57
N GLU A 646 8.95 6.14 -14.60
CA GLU A 646 9.39 7.51 -14.39
C GLU A 646 10.73 7.52 -13.66
N LEU A 647 11.59 8.39 -14.07
CA LEU A 647 12.81 8.73 -13.39
C LEU A 647 12.55 10.06 -12.62
N PRO A 648 12.18 9.99 -11.33
CA PRO A 648 11.95 11.20 -10.54
C PRO A 648 13.25 12.01 -10.46
N PRO A 649 13.20 13.35 -10.35
CA PRO A 649 14.41 14.17 -10.17
C PRO A 649 15.16 13.73 -8.91
N TYR A 650 16.50 13.88 -8.92
CA TYR A 650 17.27 13.61 -7.70
C TYR A 650 16.89 14.63 -6.62
N ARG A 651 16.63 14.11 -5.43
CA ARG A 651 16.29 14.91 -4.25
C ARG A 651 17.20 14.52 -3.09
N MET A 652 17.68 15.52 -2.34
CA MET A 652 18.37 15.24 -1.08
C MET A 652 17.34 14.91 -0.01
N PRO A 653 17.31 13.65 0.49
CA PRO A 653 16.35 13.25 1.49
C PRO A 653 16.65 13.92 2.83
N THR A 654 15.62 14.25 3.61
CA THR A 654 15.81 14.80 4.96
C THR A 654 16.14 13.67 5.93
N ALA A 655 17.11 13.90 6.82
CA ALA A 655 17.48 12.91 7.85
C ALA A 655 16.26 12.43 8.66
N LYS A 656 15.34 13.33 9.00
CA LYS A 656 14.10 13.03 9.74
C LYS A 656 13.21 12.06 8.98
N SER A 657 13.07 12.19 7.64
CA SER A 657 12.29 11.27 6.81
C SER A 657 12.91 9.88 6.81
N ILE A 658 14.22 9.77 6.56
CA ILE A 658 14.94 8.51 6.51
C ILE A 658 14.83 7.76 7.84
N PHE A 659 15.10 8.44 8.98
CA PHE A 659 15.00 7.81 10.30
C PHE A 659 13.57 7.35 10.63
N ARG A 660 12.56 8.14 10.26
CA ARG A 660 11.15 7.74 10.44
C ARG A 660 10.82 6.50 9.62
N HIS A 661 11.14 6.50 8.32
CA HIS A 661 10.88 5.35 7.45
C HIS A 661 11.62 4.10 7.90
N THR A 662 12.88 4.24 8.32
CA THR A 662 13.69 3.14 8.86
C THR A 662 13.03 2.56 10.11
N TRP A 663 12.64 3.41 11.06
CA TRP A 663 12.00 2.98 12.30
C TRP A 663 10.63 2.33 12.07
N GLU A 664 9.80 2.90 11.19
CA GLU A 664 8.49 2.32 10.85
C GLU A 664 8.64 0.92 10.24
N LYS A 665 9.57 0.73 9.30
CA LYS A 665 9.87 -0.59 8.70
C LYS A 665 10.44 -1.57 9.74
N GLY A 666 11.34 -1.12 10.61
CA GLY A 666 11.90 -1.92 11.70
C GLY A 666 10.86 -2.31 12.75
N ALA A 667 10.02 -1.39 13.17
CA ALA A 667 8.93 -1.66 14.11
C ALA A 667 7.89 -2.63 13.53
N GLN A 668 7.57 -2.50 12.23
CA GLN A 668 6.71 -3.46 11.54
C GLN A 668 7.34 -4.86 11.50
N TYR A 669 8.65 -4.96 11.26
CA TYR A 669 9.38 -6.22 11.31
C TYR A 669 9.26 -6.87 12.70
N LEU A 670 9.58 -6.16 13.77
CA LEU A 670 9.49 -6.67 15.14
C LEU A 670 8.07 -7.09 15.51
N LYS A 671 7.08 -6.24 15.23
CA LYS A 671 5.68 -6.51 15.57
C LYS A 671 5.11 -7.72 14.84
N LYS A 672 5.53 -7.93 13.58
CA LYS A 672 5.00 -9.01 12.73
C LYS A 672 5.74 -10.32 12.93
N MET A 673 7.06 -10.26 13.11
CA MET A 673 7.91 -11.46 13.17
C MET A 673 8.16 -11.96 14.59
N GLY A 674 8.25 -11.06 15.58
CA GLY A 674 8.59 -11.44 16.96
C GLY A 674 7.64 -12.48 17.56
N GLY A 675 6.33 -12.32 17.39
CA GLY A 675 5.36 -13.31 17.91
C GLY A 675 5.44 -14.67 17.23
N ILE A 676 5.62 -14.71 15.90
CA ILE A 676 5.71 -15.96 15.13
C ILE A 676 6.98 -16.71 15.48
N ILE A 677 8.10 -15.99 15.59
CA ILE A 677 9.40 -16.57 15.91
C ILE A 677 9.40 -17.10 17.35
N MET A 678 8.83 -16.34 18.29
CA MET A 678 8.69 -16.78 19.67
C MET A 678 7.94 -18.12 19.79
N ILE A 679 6.79 -18.24 19.11
CA ILE A 679 6.02 -19.50 19.10
C ILE A 679 6.83 -20.63 18.46
N ALA A 680 7.51 -20.36 17.36
CA ALA A 680 8.34 -21.35 16.68
C ALA A 680 9.51 -21.80 17.56
N SER A 681 10.17 -20.89 18.26
CA SER A 681 11.28 -21.21 19.16
C SER A 681 10.84 -22.05 20.35
N ILE A 682 9.68 -21.74 20.94
CA ILE A 682 9.09 -22.56 22.02
C ILE A 682 8.78 -23.97 21.52
N ILE A 683 8.25 -24.12 20.30
CA ILE A 683 7.95 -25.43 19.72
C ILE A 683 9.24 -26.22 19.48
N ILE A 684 10.28 -25.61 18.91
CA ILE A 684 11.56 -26.27 18.65
C ILE A 684 12.22 -26.65 19.96
N TRP A 685 12.24 -25.76 20.96
CA TRP A 685 12.73 -26.06 22.29
C TRP A 685 11.97 -27.25 22.91
N PHE A 686 10.63 -27.25 22.87
CA PHE A 686 9.82 -28.35 23.40
C PHE A 686 10.16 -29.70 22.73
N LEU A 687 10.29 -29.69 21.40
CA LEU A 687 10.67 -30.91 20.67
C LEU A 687 12.09 -31.40 20.97
N GLY A 688 13.02 -30.51 21.30
CA GLY A 688 14.38 -30.82 21.69
C GLY A 688 14.51 -31.21 23.16
N TYR A 689 13.66 -30.71 24.06
CA TYR A 689 13.71 -30.92 25.49
C TYR A 689 13.09 -32.27 25.92
N TYR A 690 11.93 -32.63 25.33
CA TYR A 690 11.18 -33.83 25.73
C TYR A 690 11.48 -35.03 24.81
N PRO A 691 11.26 -36.32 25.29
CA PRO A 691 10.53 -36.69 26.51
C PRO A 691 11.36 -36.76 27.80
N ASN A 692 12.67 -36.94 27.78
CA ASN A 692 13.45 -37.38 28.93
C ASN A 692 14.74 -36.54 29.14
N HIS A 693 14.58 -35.25 29.45
CA HIS A 693 15.71 -34.32 29.60
C HIS A 693 16.75 -34.78 30.67
N ASP A 694 16.29 -35.23 31.84
CA ASP A 694 17.16 -35.55 32.99
C ASP A 694 17.74 -36.99 32.96
N ALA A 695 17.50 -37.76 31.91
CA ALA A 695 17.85 -39.16 31.84
C ALA A 695 19.22 -39.46 31.22
N TYR A 696 19.87 -38.46 30.64
CA TYR A 696 21.09 -38.64 29.84
C TYR A 696 22.26 -37.81 30.40
N GLU A 697 23.50 -38.35 30.26
CA GLU A 697 24.71 -37.68 30.76
C GLU A 697 25.23 -36.60 29.80
N THR A 698 24.91 -36.70 28.49
CA THR A 698 25.35 -35.73 27.46
C THR A 698 24.19 -35.09 26.75
N VAL A 699 24.37 -33.83 26.32
CA VAL A 699 23.36 -33.06 25.55
C VAL A 699 23.10 -33.73 24.20
N ALA A 700 24.14 -34.37 23.61
CA ALA A 700 24.00 -35.09 22.34
C ALA A 700 23.07 -36.31 22.46
N GLU A 701 23.22 -37.15 23.54
CA GLU A 701 22.33 -38.28 23.81
C GLU A 701 20.90 -37.84 24.09
N GLN A 702 20.75 -36.75 24.82
CA GLN A 702 19.44 -36.15 25.07
C GLN A 702 18.75 -35.76 23.76
N GLN A 703 19.45 -35.03 22.88
CA GLN A 703 18.89 -34.61 21.60
C GLN A 703 18.59 -35.82 20.70
N GLU A 704 19.41 -36.87 20.73
CA GLU A 704 19.18 -38.11 19.96
C GLU A 704 17.85 -38.79 20.34
N ASN A 705 17.51 -38.79 21.62
CA ASN A 705 16.31 -39.44 22.15
C ASN A 705 15.11 -38.50 22.30
N SER A 706 15.31 -37.21 22.00
CA SER A 706 14.24 -36.19 21.99
C SER A 706 13.25 -36.40 20.84
N TYR A 707 12.11 -35.70 20.87
CA TYR A 707 11.14 -35.71 19.75
C TYR A 707 11.76 -35.22 18.44
N ILE A 708 12.67 -34.22 18.50
CA ILE A 708 13.37 -33.76 17.30
C ILE A 708 14.33 -34.80 16.75
N GLY A 709 14.99 -35.58 17.63
CA GLY A 709 15.84 -36.71 17.27
C GLY A 709 15.05 -37.84 16.61
N GLN A 710 13.89 -38.18 17.17
CA GLN A 710 12.99 -39.17 16.58
C GLN A 710 12.49 -38.74 15.19
N LEU A 711 12.16 -37.44 15.01
CA LEU A 711 11.82 -36.85 13.71
C LEU A 711 13.01 -36.93 12.75
N GLY A 712 14.22 -36.65 13.19
CA GLY A 712 15.45 -36.77 12.40
C GLY A 712 15.64 -38.20 11.87
N ARG A 713 15.48 -39.20 12.71
CA ARG A 713 15.53 -40.65 12.33
C ARG A 713 14.37 -41.04 11.41
N ALA A 714 13.18 -40.49 11.61
CA ALA A 714 12.02 -40.75 10.70
C ALA A 714 12.25 -40.20 9.30
N ILE A 715 12.98 -39.07 9.16
CA ILE A 715 13.29 -38.46 7.88
C ILE A 715 14.54 -39.07 7.24
N GLU A 716 15.42 -39.72 8.02
CA GLU A 716 16.68 -40.30 7.56
C GLU A 716 16.54 -41.15 6.29
N PRO A 717 15.58 -42.07 6.14
CA PRO A 717 15.41 -42.83 4.89
C PRO A 717 15.21 -41.98 3.64
N VAL A 718 14.66 -40.78 3.82
CA VAL A 718 14.40 -39.84 2.72
C VAL A 718 15.64 -39.04 2.33
N ILE A 719 16.57 -38.79 3.30
CA ILE A 719 17.74 -37.95 3.08
C ILE A 719 19.03 -38.80 2.86
N THR A 720 19.06 -40.06 3.28
CA THR A 720 20.15 -41.02 3.03
C THR A 720 20.56 -41.13 1.56
N PRO A 721 19.66 -41.08 0.56
CA PRO A 721 20.02 -41.09 -0.86
C PRO A 721 20.91 -39.93 -1.29
N MET A 722 21.03 -38.88 -0.49
CA MET A 722 21.90 -37.70 -0.69
C MET A 722 23.19 -37.81 0.18
N GLY A 723 23.36 -38.90 0.93
CA GLY A 723 24.48 -39.09 1.85
C GLY A 723 24.31 -38.38 3.18
N PHE A 724 23.11 -37.93 3.56
CA PHE A 724 22.84 -37.26 4.83
C PHE A 724 22.42 -38.27 5.89
N ASP A 725 22.96 -38.13 7.08
CA ASP A 725 22.56 -38.84 8.28
C ASP A 725 21.44 -38.11 9.05
N TRP A 726 20.91 -38.74 10.09
CA TRP A 726 19.86 -38.15 10.92
C TRP A 726 20.32 -36.87 11.65
N LYS A 727 21.63 -36.72 11.99
CA LYS A 727 22.16 -35.49 12.61
C LYS A 727 22.09 -34.29 11.68
N LEU A 728 22.50 -34.45 10.43
CA LEU A 728 22.33 -33.44 9.39
C LEU A 728 20.83 -33.14 9.17
N GLY A 729 19.97 -34.16 9.26
CA GLY A 729 18.51 -34.03 9.21
C GLY A 729 17.94 -33.14 10.33
N ILE A 730 18.40 -33.30 11.56
CA ILE A 730 18.03 -32.44 12.70
C ILE A 730 18.47 -30.98 12.41
N GLY A 731 19.71 -30.80 11.94
CA GLY A 731 20.19 -29.48 11.55
C GLY A 731 19.26 -28.79 10.52
N LEU A 732 18.78 -29.54 9.53
CA LEU A 732 17.82 -29.01 8.55
C LEU A 732 16.48 -28.64 9.18
N ILE A 733 15.98 -29.44 10.13
CA ILE A 733 14.71 -29.15 10.85
C ILE A 733 14.85 -27.90 11.71
N SER A 734 15.94 -27.79 12.48
CA SER A 734 16.22 -26.59 13.29
C SER A 734 16.34 -25.33 12.44
N GLY A 735 16.96 -25.44 11.27
CA GLY A 735 17.09 -24.37 10.30
C GLY A 735 15.78 -23.92 9.63
N VAL A 736 14.66 -24.60 9.85
CA VAL A 736 13.32 -24.10 9.47
C VAL A 736 12.92 -22.92 10.34
N GLY A 737 13.23 -22.97 11.62
CA GLY A 737 13.00 -21.86 12.57
C GLY A 737 13.85 -20.65 12.21
N ALA A 738 15.16 -20.80 12.31
CA ALA A 738 16.15 -19.81 11.92
C ALA A 738 17.38 -20.54 11.36
N LYS A 739 17.94 -20.01 10.27
CA LYS A 739 19.03 -20.70 9.54
C LYS A 739 20.32 -20.77 10.34
N GLU A 740 20.54 -19.81 11.21
CA GLU A 740 21.70 -19.76 12.13
C GLU A 740 21.73 -20.94 13.09
N LEU A 741 20.59 -21.47 13.48
CA LEU A 741 20.48 -22.59 14.41
C LEU A 741 21.09 -23.90 13.86
N VAL A 742 21.28 -23.98 12.55
CA VAL A 742 21.92 -25.17 11.94
C VAL A 742 23.32 -25.40 12.48
N VAL A 743 24.15 -24.35 12.54
CA VAL A 743 25.55 -24.44 13.03
C VAL A 743 25.58 -24.83 14.49
N SER A 744 24.81 -24.14 15.33
CA SER A 744 24.70 -24.43 16.76
C SER A 744 24.22 -25.89 17.02
N THR A 745 23.20 -26.34 16.28
CA THR A 745 22.67 -27.71 16.36
C THR A 745 23.72 -28.74 15.94
N LEU A 746 24.46 -28.48 14.87
CA LEU A 746 25.55 -29.38 14.46
C LEU A 746 26.70 -29.40 15.50
N GLY A 747 26.99 -28.24 16.13
CA GLY A 747 27.95 -28.14 17.23
C GLY A 747 27.60 -29.07 18.39
N VAL A 748 26.36 -29.00 18.86
CA VAL A 748 25.87 -29.87 19.92
C VAL A 748 25.90 -31.35 19.55
N LEU A 749 25.48 -31.70 18.31
CA LEU A 749 25.36 -33.10 17.90
C LEU A 749 26.68 -33.80 17.58
N TYR A 750 27.69 -33.04 17.13
CA TYR A 750 28.98 -33.62 16.75
C TYR A 750 30.12 -33.35 17.73
N VAL A 751 30.05 -32.27 18.53
CA VAL A 751 31.14 -31.84 19.46
C VAL A 751 30.68 -31.84 20.91
N ASP A 752 29.42 -31.96 21.19
CA ASP A 752 28.78 -31.86 22.52
C ASP A 752 28.96 -30.47 23.18
N ASP A 753 29.17 -29.44 22.38
CA ASP A 753 29.36 -28.06 22.81
C ASP A 753 28.58 -27.10 21.91
N PRO A 754 27.62 -26.33 22.43
CA PRO A 754 26.86 -25.38 21.65
C PRO A 754 27.67 -24.15 21.20
N GLU A 755 28.79 -23.85 21.86
CA GLU A 755 29.68 -22.73 21.58
C GLU A 755 31.01 -23.16 20.89
N ALA A 756 31.06 -24.42 20.39
CA ALA A 756 32.24 -24.93 19.69
C ALA A 756 32.64 -24.02 18.54
N ASP A 757 33.93 -23.66 18.49
CA ASP A 757 34.45 -22.83 17.41
C ASP A 757 34.44 -23.60 16.07
N GLU A 758 34.39 -22.81 14.95
CA GLU A 758 34.28 -23.36 13.60
C GLU A 758 35.40 -24.36 13.27
N ALA A 759 36.59 -24.19 13.83
CA ALA A 759 37.73 -25.05 13.59
C ALA A 759 37.59 -26.45 14.25
N SER A 760 37.06 -26.52 15.48
CA SER A 760 36.82 -27.78 16.16
C SER A 760 35.67 -28.59 15.57
N LEU A 761 34.64 -27.90 15.06
CA LEU A 761 33.55 -28.51 14.31
C LEU A 761 34.02 -29.13 12.98
N ALA A 762 34.89 -28.42 12.28
CA ALA A 762 35.40 -28.83 10.99
C ALA A 762 36.16 -30.17 11.02
N GLU A 763 36.89 -30.45 12.12
CA GLU A 763 37.66 -31.70 12.29
C GLU A 763 36.80 -32.90 12.71
N ARG A 764 35.65 -32.67 13.35
CA ARG A 764 34.85 -33.75 13.98
C ARG A 764 33.62 -34.18 13.20
N ILE A 765 33.21 -33.45 12.17
CA ILE A 765 32.07 -33.83 11.34
C ILE A 765 32.50 -34.92 10.32
N PRO A 766 32.05 -36.18 10.46
CA PRO A 766 32.54 -37.32 9.66
C PRO A 766 31.81 -37.43 8.31
N ILE A 767 31.86 -36.38 7.49
CA ILE A 767 31.25 -36.37 6.17
C ILE A 767 32.29 -36.19 5.06
N THR A 768 31.96 -36.63 3.84
CA THR A 768 32.84 -36.43 2.70
C THR A 768 32.67 -35.00 2.10
N PRO A 769 33.69 -34.46 1.40
CA PRO A 769 33.55 -33.18 0.74
C PRO A 769 32.34 -33.10 -0.23
N LEU A 770 32.00 -34.22 -0.88
CA LEU A 770 30.83 -34.30 -1.74
C LEU A 770 29.51 -34.10 -0.94
N VAL A 771 29.41 -34.77 0.22
CA VAL A 771 28.23 -34.62 1.10
C VAL A 771 28.15 -33.21 1.64
N ALA A 772 29.29 -32.62 2.06
CA ALA A 772 29.33 -31.22 2.49
C ALA A 772 28.83 -30.25 1.41
N PHE A 773 29.25 -30.44 0.15
CA PHE A 773 28.76 -29.63 -0.97
C PHE A 773 27.26 -29.83 -1.25
N CYS A 774 26.78 -31.07 -1.21
CA CYS A 774 25.34 -31.38 -1.35
C CYS A 774 24.52 -30.76 -0.23
N TYR A 775 25.04 -30.76 1.01
CA TYR A 775 24.37 -30.14 2.16
C TYR A 775 24.28 -28.61 2.01
N MET A 776 25.35 -27.95 1.57
CA MET A 776 25.34 -26.52 1.26
C MET A 776 24.32 -26.18 0.16
N LEU A 777 24.22 -26.99 -0.90
CA LEU A 777 23.20 -26.83 -1.94
C LEU A 777 21.79 -27.04 -1.41
N PHE A 778 21.59 -28.02 -0.56
CA PHE A 778 20.31 -28.26 0.07
C PHE A 778 19.92 -27.06 0.93
N VAL A 779 20.82 -26.56 1.80
CA VAL A 779 20.60 -25.39 2.65
C VAL A 779 20.33 -24.12 1.82
N LEU A 780 20.94 -23.97 0.64
CA LEU A 780 20.67 -22.88 -0.28
C LEU A 780 19.21 -22.86 -0.75
N ILE A 781 18.64 -24.01 -1.07
CA ILE A 781 17.40 -24.11 -1.83
C ILE A 781 16.19 -24.42 -0.96
N TYR A 782 16.37 -25.27 0.07
CA TYR A 782 15.26 -25.84 0.84
C TYR A 782 14.40 -24.80 1.56
N PHE A 783 13.40 -25.28 2.21
CA PHE A 783 12.37 -24.62 2.97
C PHE A 783 12.79 -23.22 3.47
N PRO A 784 12.09 -22.12 3.09
CA PRO A 784 12.40 -20.79 3.61
C PRO A 784 12.18 -20.76 5.13
N CYS A 785 12.88 -19.86 5.86
CA CYS A 785 12.60 -19.68 7.28
C CYS A 785 11.14 -19.29 7.52
N ILE A 786 10.61 -19.64 8.69
CA ILE A 786 9.19 -19.38 9.05
C ILE A 786 8.84 -17.89 8.86
N ALA A 787 9.77 -16.99 9.17
CA ALA A 787 9.60 -15.56 8.97
C ALA A 787 9.39 -15.19 7.48
N ALA A 788 10.15 -15.80 6.56
CA ALA A 788 9.97 -15.58 5.14
C ALA A 788 8.63 -16.12 4.62
N LEU A 789 8.19 -17.28 5.10
CA LEU A 789 6.88 -17.85 4.78
C LEU A 789 5.73 -16.97 5.28
N ALA A 790 5.87 -16.43 6.49
CA ALA A 790 4.90 -15.46 7.03
C ALA A 790 4.83 -14.19 6.18
N ALA A 791 5.97 -13.69 5.70
CA ALA A 791 6.02 -12.57 4.78
C ALA A 791 5.35 -12.91 3.43
N ILE A 792 5.61 -14.09 2.83
CA ILE A 792 4.93 -14.54 1.60
C ILE A 792 3.42 -14.62 1.81
N LYS A 793 2.97 -15.19 2.93
CA LYS A 793 1.53 -15.27 3.25
C LYS A 793 0.89 -13.89 3.31
N GLN A 794 1.56 -12.96 3.96
CA GLN A 794 1.06 -11.61 4.15
C GLN A 794 1.01 -10.83 2.84
N GLU A 795 2.09 -10.84 2.05
CA GLU A 795 2.19 -10.07 0.80
C GLU A 795 1.38 -10.70 -0.36
N SER A 796 1.23 -12.03 -0.38
CA SER A 796 0.41 -12.72 -1.39
C SER A 796 -1.08 -12.79 -1.01
N GLY A 797 -1.44 -12.60 0.25
CA GLY A 797 -2.79 -12.78 0.80
C GLY A 797 -3.29 -14.22 0.78
N SER A 798 -2.46 -15.22 0.46
CA SER A 798 -2.90 -16.59 0.19
C SER A 798 -2.00 -17.66 0.81
N TRP A 799 -2.61 -18.59 1.56
CA TRP A 799 -1.94 -19.79 2.05
C TRP A 799 -1.49 -20.74 0.94
N LYS A 800 -2.17 -20.74 -0.22
CA LYS A 800 -1.80 -21.60 -1.35
C LYS A 800 -0.40 -21.27 -1.87
N TRP A 801 -0.07 -20.00 -2.02
CA TRP A 801 1.26 -19.57 -2.47
C TRP A 801 2.34 -19.80 -1.43
N THR A 802 2.00 -19.67 -0.16
CA THR A 802 2.93 -19.94 0.95
C THR A 802 3.30 -21.42 1.02
N LEU A 803 2.30 -22.31 0.97
CA LEU A 803 2.53 -23.76 0.95
C LEU A 803 3.23 -24.21 -0.34
N PHE A 804 2.88 -23.60 -1.47
CA PHE A 804 3.57 -23.87 -2.73
C PHE A 804 5.05 -23.46 -2.63
N ALA A 805 5.38 -22.30 -2.06
CA ALA A 805 6.77 -21.87 -1.87
C ALA A 805 7.55 -22.87 -1.01
N ALA A 806 7.00 -23.28 0.13
CA ALA A 806 7.61 -24.28 1.02
C ALA A 806 7.82 -25.63 0.32
N GLY A 807 6.79 -26.12 -0.38
CA GLY A 807 6.83 -27.43 -1.04
C GLY A 807 7.80 -27.48 -2.20
N TYR A 808 7.72 -26.52 -3.14
CA TYR A 808 8.57 -26.57 -4.32
C TYR A 808 10.06 -26.39 -4.00
N THR A 809 10.40 -25.50 -3.04
CA THR A 809 11.80 -25.30 -2.64
C THR A 809 12.38 -26.55 -1.99
N THR A 810 11.61 -27.25 -1.16
CA THR A 810 12.04 -28.49 -0.50
C THR A 810 12.23 -29.63 -1.51
N VAL A 811 11.26 -29.82 -2.42
CA VAL A 811 11.37 -30.85 -3.47
C VAL A 811 12.54 -30.55 -4.41
N LEU A 812 12.72 -29.29 -4.77
CA LEU A 812 13.84 -28.87 -5.63
C LEU A 812 15.19 -29.09 -4.96
N ALA A 813 15.31 -28.76 -3.66
CA ALA A 813 16.52 -29.00 -2.88
C ALA A 813 16.88 -30.49 -2.86
N TRP A 814 15.88 -31.33 -2.61
CA TRP A 814 16.06 -32.77 -2.60
C TRP A 814 16.52 -33.29 -3.98
N LEU A 815 15.83 -32.90 -5.06
CA LEU A 815 16.17 -33.34 -6.42
C LEU A 815 17.58 -32.93 -6.83
N ILE A 816 17.94 -31.65 -6.60
CA ILE A 816 19.27 -31.15 -6.99
C ILE A 816 20.36 -31.82 -6.17
N SER A 817 20.22 -31.91 -4.84
CA SER A 817 21.22 -32.56 -3.99
C SER A 817 21.33 -34.04 -4.30
N PHE A 818 20.25 -34.74 -4.57
CA PHE A 818 20.25 -36.13 -5.00
C PHE A 818 21.03 -36.34 -6.31
N VAL A 819 20.70 -35.52 -7.32
CA VAL A 819 21.39 -35.60 -8.64
C VAL A 819 22.87 -35.31 -8.49
N VAL A 820 23.24 -34.26 -7.75
CA VAL A 820 24.65 -33.90 -7.54
C VAL A 820 25.39 -35.00 -6.77
N TYR A 821 24.79 -35.60 -5.75
CA TYR A 821 25.38 -36.69 -4.98
C TYR A 821 25.60 -37.94 -5.84
N GLN A 822 24.56 -38.37 -6.60
CA GLN A 822 24.66 -39.56 -7.43
C GLN A 822 25.65 -39.37 -8.60
N ILE A 823 25.66 -38.21 -9.23
CA ILE A 823 26.65 -37.93 -10.30
C ILE A 823 28.05 -37.74 -9.69
N GLY A 824 28.18 -37.00 -8.60
CA GLY A 824 29.48 -36.81 -7.93
C GLY A 824 30.08 -38.10 -7.44
N GLY A 825 29.27 -39.04 -6.92
CA GLY A 825 29.72 -40.37 -6.51
C GLY A 825 30.23 -41.25 -7.64
N LEU A 826 30.01 -40.89 -8.92
CA LEU A 826 30.60 -41.60 -10.07
C LEU A 826 32.03 -41.12 -10.38
N PHE A 827 32.43 -39.97 -9.84
CA PHE A 827 33.75 -39.36 -10.07
C PHE A 827 34.67 -39.38 -8.85
N VAL A 828 34.14 -39.69 -7.69
CA VAL A 828 34.88 -39.86 -6.42
C VAL A 828 34.88 -41.34 -6.01
#